data_70c25dfdf2603257a637fa2a87d34a0b
#
_entry.id   70c25dfdf2603257a637fa2a87d34a0b
#
_cell.length_a   1.000
_cell.length_b   1.000
_cell.length_c   1.000
_cell.angle_alpha   90.00
_cell.angle_beta   90.00
_cell.angle_gamma   90.00
#
_symmetry.space_group_name_H-M   'P 1'
#
loop_
_entity.id
_entity.type
_entity.pdbx_description
1 polymer ?
#
loop_
_entity_poly.entity_id
_entity_poly.type
_entity_poly.pdbx_seq_one_letter_code
_entity_poly.pdbx_strand_id
1 'polypeptide(L)'
;MMPRNAPWLFFGALSWCCLPVLGHDAPAVEVVAPHEPLPGGSDSAGQGVLGQAALAQAQALRPALLLEQIPGVVVTQHSGEGKANQYFVRGMNLDHGSDWLSTLDGVPLNLPSHAHGQGYTDLNFLMPELLQRIDYRKGPYGAAEGDFSSAGAAHIRTRSQLERPLLVLSEGQGGYQRALAAGSRALTPELQVLGALEQVRHNGPWTTPEGLRRDNALLSLSTVAGAQRWRLSLSSYAAHWTATDPVPQRLLQAGQWQGVPFGRYDSLDPSDGGATRRQGLTFNWQQLGEAQLQRLDLYALSYGLDLYSNFTYSLARSSDQFTQAEQRRAWGGHAVHSWWGPQETLPSWRHTLGLQFRQDRIHSALADSVSRQWLAAVREDVLQLNALGLYAQSDITWHPHWRTVFGLRADQLQTTVDSLLQPLNSGTAQASKLSPKLTVVWRLAAQTEAFASAGRGLHSNDARGTTLRVDPRSGAAVAPVPALVGTRGQELGLQAMWWAQAPTTLTLWRLDVEAERVYAGDAGTAFAMRPSQRVGLEWSQRWPLGRDWRLDAHGAWTRPRYTDAPAQDSAVVNAVQQMGRLHLQWQAPGAWSAALDWRHVGPTALTSDNSVRSAASQSLNLRVQQRTTPQLTLSLDVLNLANRPTSEIAYFYTSRLPGEPQAGVADVHLHPALPRSWRLTARYDH
;
A
#
# COMPACT_ATOMS: atom_id res chain seq x y z
N MET A 1 -22.90 -15.43 -31.72
CA MET A 1 -24.30 -15.83 -31.35
C MET A 1 -24.21 -16.83 -30.20
N MET A 2 -24.40 -16.36 -28.99
CA MET A 2 -24.73 -17.18 -27.83
C MET A 2 -25.38 -16.28 -26.77
N PRO A 3 -26.34 -16.74 -25.98
CA PRO A 3 -27.40 -15.90 -25.42
C PRO A 3 -27.05 -15.27 -24.10
N ARG A 4 -27.63 -14.09 -23.89
CA ARG A 4 -27.71 -13.35 -22.62
C ARG A 4 -28.43 -14.17 -21.57
N ASN A 5 -27.85 -14.34 -20.38
CA ASN A 5 -28.58 -14.74 -19.18
C ASN A 5 -28.54 -13.61 -18.16
N ALA A 6 -29.72 -13.17 -17.77
CA ALA A 6 -29.98 -12.18 -16.74
C ALA A 6 -29.66 -12.75 -15.33
N PRO A 7 -29.16 -11.95 -14.37
CA PRO A 7 -29.03 -12.38 -13.00
C PRO A 7 -30.36 -12.15 -12.24
N TRP A 8 -30.87 -13.20 -11.63
CA TRP A 8 -31.99 -13.15 -10.70
C TRP A 8 -31.54 -12.56 -9.35
N LEU A 9 -32.23 -11.53 -8.93
CA LEU A 9 -32.21 -10.98 -7.60
C LEU A 9 -32.88 -11.96 -6.63
N PHE A 10 -32.11 -12.53 -5.70
CA PHE A 10 -32.67 -13.14 -4.49
C PHE A 10 -32.31 -12.22 -3.30
N PHE A 11 -33.27 -11.38 -2.93
CA PHE A 11 -33.34 -10.81 -1.60
C PHE A 11 -34.11 -11.81 -0.72
N GLY A 12 -33.35 -12.69 -0.05
CA GLY A 12 -33.87 -13.48 1.05
C GLY A 12 -33.73 -12.69 2.34
N ALA A 13 -34.83 -12.22 2.91
CA ALA A 13 -34.83 -11.62 4.24
C ALA A 13 -34.46 -12.69 5.27
N LEU A 14 -33.26 -12.62 5.83
CA LEU A 14 -32.86 -13.37 7.01
C LEU A 14 -33.46 -12.67 8.23
N SER A 15 -34.60 -13.20 8.70
CA SER A 15 -35.16 -12.90 10.03
C SER A 15 -34.21 -13.42 11.11
N TRP A 16 -33.54 -12.51 11.79
CA TRP A 16 -32.73 -12.83 12.95
C TRP A 16 -33.62 -12.81 14.21
N CYS A 17 -33.94 -13.97 14.73
CA CYS A 17 -34.52 -14.10 16.05
C CYS A 17 -33.49 -13.74 17.12
N CYS A 18 -33.72 -12.63 17.82
CA CYS A 18 -32.97 -12.25 19.02
C CYS A 18 -33.37 -13.17 20.18
N LEU A 19 -32.41 -13.96 20.69
CA LEU A 19 -32.46 -14.54 22.03
C LEU A 19 -31.44 -13.81 22.89
N PRO A 20 -31.78 -13.41 24.12
CA PRO A 20 -30.83 -12.74 24.99
C PRO A 20 -29.77 -13.75 25.48
N VAL A 21 -28.51 -13.45 25.21
CA VAL A 21 -27.37 -14.18 25.77
C VAL A 21 -26.92 -13.42 27.03
N LEU A 22 -27.00 -14.06 28.16
CA LEU A 22 -26.39 -13.64 29.42
C LEU A 22 -24.87 -13.59 29.23
N GLY A 23 -24.29 -12.40 29.27
CA GLY A 23 -22.86 -12.19 29.12
C GLY A 23 -22.11 -12.70 30.36
N HIS A 24 -21.11 -13.53 30.12
CA HIS A 24 -19.97 -13.65 31.01
C HIS A 24 -18.81 -12.89 30.37
N ASP A 25 -18.51 -11.73 30.96
CA ASP A 25 -17.31 -10.93 30.66
C ASP A 25 -16.07 -11.70 31.11
N ALA A 26 -15.48 -12.47 30.21
CA ALA A 26 -14.07 -12.81 30.30
C ALA A 26 -13.32 -11.82 29.45
N PRO A 27 -12.38 -11.02 29.99
CA PRO A 27 -11.58 -10.11 29.17
C PRO A 27 -10.81 -10.97 28.17
N ALA A 28 -11.02 -10.74 26.87
CA ALA A 28 -10.21 -11.31 25.82
C ALA A 28 -8.79 -10.75 25.97
N VAL A 29 -7.93 -11.47 26.67
CA VAL A 29 -6.50 -11.17 26.73
C VAL A 29 -5.95 -11.55 25.36
N GLU A 30 -5.99 -10.61 24.44
CA GLU A 30 -5.24 -10.69 23.22
C GLU A 30 -3.77 -10.57 23.62
N VAL A 31 -3.02 -11.68 23.58
CA VAL A 31 -1.57 -11.64 23.74
C VAL A 31 -1.01 -11.09 22.43
N VAL A 32 -1.19 -9.81 22.27
CA VAL A 32 -0.38 -8.98 21.40
C VAL A 32 0.95 -8.87 22.12
N ALA A 33 2.05 -9.22 21.45
CA ALA A 33 3.34 -8.75 21.92
C ALA A 33 3.21 -7.25 22.16
N PRO A 34 3.43 -6.72 23.36
CA PRO A 34 3.14 -5.34 23.69
C PRO A 34 4.13 -4.44 22.97
N HIS A 35 3.73 -3.85 21.87
CA HIS A 35 4.49 -2.83 21.18
C HIS A 35 3.54 -1.74 20.72
N GLU A 36 2.95 -1.04 21.69
CA GLU A 36 2.67 0.38 21.46
C GLU A 36 4.02 1.10 21.35
N PRO A 37 4.17 2.11 20.48
CA PRO A 37 5.41 2.88 20.36
C PRO A 37 5.51 3.88 21.53
N LEU A 38 5.64 3.32 22.71
CA LEU A 38 6.12 4.03 23.88
C LEU A 38 7.62 3.72 24.00
N PRO A 39 8.42 4.63 24.58
CA PRO A 39 9.81 4.34 24.90
C PRO A 39 9.91 2.99 25.62
N GLY A 40 10.63 2.04 25.05
CA GLY A 40 10.79 0.68 25.56
C GLY A 40 10.30 -0.47 24.66
N GLY A 41 9.62 -0.17 23.54
CA GLY A 41 9.03 -1.22 22.67
C GLY A 41 9.48 -1.21 21.21
N SER A 42 10.13 -0.16 20.72
CA SER A 42 10.52 -0.03 19.32
C SER A 42 11.91 -0.61 19.05
N ASP A 43 12.07 -1.28 17.89
CA ASP A 43 13.35 -1.79 17.40
C ASP A 43 14.07 -0.80 16.46
N SER A 44 13.43 0.30 16.08
CA SER A 44 14.04 1.41 15.34
C SER A 44 13.23 2.69 15.57
N ALA A 45 13.84 3.85 15.36
CA ALA A 45 13.13 5.12 15.54
C ALA A 45 11.99 5.33 14.53
N GLY A 46 12.15 4.79 13.31
CA GLY A 46 11.15 4.84 12.25
C GLY A 46 10.01 3.82 12.38
N GLN A 47 9.87 3.15 13.53
CA GLN A 47 8.81 2.17 13.80
C GLN A 47 7.65 2.78 14.59
N GLY A 48 6.43 2.31 14.31
CA GLY A 48 5.25 2.71 15.06
C GLY A 48 4.04 1.84 14.78
N VAL A 49 2.95 2.16 15.45
CA VAL A 49 1.66 1.46 15.36
C VAL A 49 0.54 2.48 15.12
N LEU A 50 -0.31 2.21 14.16
CA LEU A 50 -1.58 2.90 13.96
C LEU A 50 -2.68 2.01 14.53
N GLY A 51 -3.15 2.33 15.72
CA GLY A 51 -4.23 1.63 16.37
C GLY A 51 -5.61 1.96 15.78
N GLN A 52 -6.62 1.22 16.20
CA GLN A 52 -7.99 1.32 15.70
C GLN A 52 -8.56 2.75 15.77
N ALA A 53 -8.29 3.50 16.85
CA ALA A 53 -8.76 4.87 17.00
C ALA A 53 -8.21 5.80 15.90
N ALA A 54 -6.93 5.68 15.54
CA ALA A 54 -6.32 6.45 14.47
C ALA A 54 -6.90 6.06 13.09
N LEU A 55 -7.11 4.77 12.86
CA LEU A 55 -7.68 4.26 11.62
C LEU A 55 -9.14 4.69 11.43
N ALA A 56 -9.94 4.69 12.50
CA ALA A 56 -11.34 5.12 12.47
C ALA A 56 -11.50 6.63 12.18
N GLN A 57 -10.52 7.44 12.55
CA GLN A 57 -10.53 8.88 12.31
C GLN A 57 -9.95 9.28 10.95
N ALA A 58 -9.29 8.37 10.24
CA ALA A 58 -8.75 8.65 8.93
C ALA A 58 -9.86 8.99 7.93
N GLN A 59 -9.72 10.14 7.26
CA GLN A 59 -10.66 10.61 6.21
C GLN A 59 -10.27 9.95 4.88
N ALA A 60 -10.29 8.62 4.85
CA ALA A 60 -9.84 7.86 3.68
C ALA A 60 -10.92 7.81 2.59
N LEU A 61 -10.66 8.48 1.45
CA LEU A 61 -11.47 8.33 0.24
C LEU A 61 -11.34 6.90 -0.30
N ARG A 62 -10.13 6.38 -0.31
CA ARG A 62 -9.73 5.04 -0.75
C ARG A 62 -9.02 4.31 0.39
N PRO A 63 -9.14 2.97 0.53
CA PRO A 63 -8.50 2.23 1.62
C PRO A 63 -6.99 2.44 1.72
N ALA A 64 -6.29 2.57 0.61
CA ALA A 64 -4.83 2.78 0.60
C ALA A 64 -4.39 4.09 1.29
N LEU A 65 -5.26 5.12 1.34
CA LEU A 65 -4.97 6.38 2.06
C LEU A 65 -4.82 6.19 3.57
N LEU A 66 -5.20 5.05 4.13
CA LEU A 66 -4.90 4.69 5.52
C LEU A 66 -3.39 4.65 5.78
N LEU A 67 -2.59 4.29 4.77
CA LEU A 67 -1.12 4.29 4.90
C LEU A 67 -0.53 5.72 5.02
N GLU A 68 -1.24 6.78 4.60
CA GLU A 68 -0.80 8.16 4.82
C GLU A 68 -0.87 8.60 6.30
N GLN A 69 -1.50 7.80 7.18
CA GLN A 69 -1.40 8.00 8.62
C GLN A 69 0.02 7.66 9.14
N ILE A 70 0.82 6.90 8.37
CA ILE A 70 2.22 6.63 8.67
C ILE A 70 3.03 7.90 8.32
N PRO A 71 3.78 8.49 9.28
CA PRO A 71 4.56 9.69 9.02
C PRO A 71 5.54 9.52 7.84
N GLY A 72 5.48 10.43 6.86
CA GLY A 72 6.37 10.42 5.69
C GLY A 72 5.89 9.56 4.51
N VAL A 73 4.76 8.87 4.60
CA VAL A 73 4.14 8.14 3.49
C VAL A 73 3.19 9.07 2.73
N VAL A 74 3.26 9.03 1.41
CA VAL A 74 2.35 9.72 0.49
C VAL A 74 1.72 8.69 -0.44
N VAL A 75 0.41 8.80 -0.65
CA VAL A 75 -0.39 7.92 -1.53
C VAL A 75 -1.09 8.77 -2.58
N THR A 76 -0.95 8.40 -3.85
CA THR A 76 -1.60 9.11 -4.97
C THR A 76 -2.33 8.14 -5.89
N GLN A 77 -3.11 8.68 -6.81
CA GLN A 77 -3.72 7.94 -7.91
C GLN A 77 -3.37 8.61 -9.23
N HIS A 78 -3.05 7.80 -10.26
CA HIS A 78 -2.71 8.32 -11.58
C HIS A 78 -3.69 7.91 -12.69
N SER A 79 -4.72 7.15 -12.33
CA SER A 79 -5.73 6.61 -13.23
C SER A 79 -7.01 6.33 -12.43
N GLY A 80 -7.86 5.40 -12.84
CA GLY A 80 -9.12 5.07 -12.15
C GLY A 80 -8.97 4.48 -10.74
N GLU A 81 -9.99 4.66 -9.90
CA GLU A 81 -10.00 4.24 -8.49
C GLU A 81 -10.01 2.71 -8.29
N GLY A 82 -10.31 1.92 -9.31
CA GLY A 82 -10.24 0.46 -9.24
C GLY A 82 -8.82 -0.11 -9.36
N LYS A 83 -7.84 0.71 -9.74
CA LYS A 83 -6.42 0.37 -9.84
C LYS A 83 -5.70 0.59 -8.50
N ALA A 84 -4.61 -0.13 -8.24
CA ALA A 84 -3.77 0.14 -7.08
C ALA A 84 -3.27 1.58 -7.06
N ASN A 85 -3.13 2.14 -5.88
CA ASN A 85 -2.54 3.46 -5.68
C ASN A 85 -1.02 3.44 -5.91
N GLN A 86 -0.43 4.62 -6.09
CA GLN A 86 1.02 4.81 -6.04
C GLN A 86 1.44 5.24 -4.64
N TYR A 87 2.60 4.76 -4.22
CA TYR A 87 3.12 4.97 -2.88
C TYR A 87 4.48 5.65 -2.95
N PHE A 88 4.74 6.58 -2.00
CA PHE A 88 6.01 7.28 -1.87
C PHE A 88 6.42 7.30 -0.41
N VAL A 89 7.68 6.96 -0.14
CA VAL A 89 8.27 7.05 1.18
C VAL A 89 9.78 7.25 1.07
N ARG A 90 10.37 8.09 1.92
CA ARG A 90 11.82 8.34 1.94
C ARG A 90 12.39 8.73 0.56
N GLY A 91 11.64 9.51 -0.23
CA GLY A 91 12.04 9.93 -1.58
C GLY A 91 12.12 8.79 -2.60
N MET A 92 11.56 7.63 -2.30
CA MET A 92 11.36 6.55 -3.29
C MET A 92 9.99 6.72 -3.93
N ASN A 93 9.96 6.66 -5.25
CA ASN A 93 8.74 6.40 -6.00
C ASN A 93 8.60 4.87 -6.07
N LEU A 94 7.69 4.33 -5.28
CA LEU A 94 7.48 2.89 -5.16
C LEU A 94 6.55 2.35 -6.25
N ASP A 95 6.16 3.21 -7.21
CA ASP A 95 5.11 2.88 -8.16
C ASP A 95 3.87 2.35 -7.41
N HIS A 96 3.50 1.10 -7.61
CA HIS A 96 2.37 0.48 -6.93
C HIS A 96 2.76 -0.39 -5.73
N GLY A 97 3.98 -0.25 -5.18
CA GLY A 97 4.38 -0.93 -3.94
C GLY A 97 5.75 -1.61 -3.97
N SER A 98 6.59 -1.44 -5.02
CA SER A 98 7.98 -1.89 -4.94
C SER A 98 8.68 -1.22 -3.75
N ASP A 99 9.57 -1.93 -3.06
CA ASP A 99 10.33 -1.44 -1.91
C ASP A 99 9.55 -1.09 -0.62
N TRP A 100 8.24 -1.34 -0.59
CA TRP A 100 7.42 -1.23 0.63
C TRP A 100 6.62 -2.51 0.84
N LEU A 101 7.09 -3.38 1.74
CA LEU A 101 6.41 -4.62 2.06
C LEU A 101 5.08 -4.33 2.75
N SER A 102 3.98 -4.75 2.16
CA SER A 102 2.67 -4.72 2.79
C SER A 102 2.19 -6.14 3.06
N THR A 103 1.70 -6.40 4.27
CA THR A 103 1.09 -7.70 4.61
C THR A 103 -0.28 -7.51 5.22
N LEU A 104 -1.18 -8.47 5.01
CA LEU A 104 -2.47 -8.56 5.71
C LEU A 104 -2.52 -9.89 6.46
N ASP A 105 -2.63 -9.85 7.78
CA ASP A 105 -2.66 -11.04 8.65
C ASP A 105 -1.52 -12.04 8.35
N GLY A 106 -0.32 -11.53 8.03
CA GLY A 106 0.87 -12.31 7.68
C GLY A 106 1.01 -12.69 6.21
N VAL A 107 0.01 -12.42 5.36
CA VAL A 107 0.05 -12.70 3.93
C VAL A 107 0.67 -11.52 3.17
N PRO A 108 1.75 -11.69 2.40
CA PRO A 108 2.31 -10.62 1.57
C PRO A 108 1.31 -10.18 0.49
N LEU A 109 1.10 -8.86 0.38
CA LEU A 109 0.19 -8.26 -0.60
C LEU A 109 0.88 -7.89 -1.90
N ASN A 110 2.19 -7.60 -1.84
CA ASN A 110 2.99 -7.28 -3.01
C ASN A 110 3.02 -8.47 -3.99
N LEU A 111 2.76 -8.18 -5.26
CA LEU A 111 2.86 -9.15 -6.36
C LEU A 111 4.21 -8.97 -7.06
N PRO A 112 5.17 -9.92 -6.92
CA PRO A 112 6.56 -9.73 -7.37
C PRO A 112 6.69 -9.36 -8.83
N SER A 113 6.21 -10.21 -9.74
CA SER A 113 6.06 -9.87 -11.15
C SER A 113 4.60 -9.64 -11.42
N HIS A 114 4.26 -8.57 -12.14
CA HIS A 114 2.87 -8.23 -12.37
C HIS A 114 2.72 -7.56 -13.73
N ALA A 115 1.61 -7.81 -14.44
CA ALA A 115 1.39 -7.28 -15.78
C ALA A 115 1.61 -5.78 -15.88
N HIS A 116 1.19 -5.02 -14.85
CA HIS A 116 1.36 -3.57 -14.82
C HIS A 116 2.71 -3.11 -14.27
N GLY A 117 3.21 -3.72 -13.19
CA GLY A 117 4.50 -3.34 -12.59
C GLY A 117 4.85 -4.21 -11.39
N GLN A 118 6.16 -4.44 -11.17
CA GLN A 118 6.66 -5.25 -10.05
C GLN A 118 6.21 -4.71 -8.70
N GLY A 119 5.97 -5.59 -7.75
CA GLY A 119 5.59 -5.22 -6.38
C GLY A 119 4.16 -4.68 -6.23
N TYR A 120 3.33 -4.82 -7.27
CA TYR A 120 1.96 -4.30 -7.30
C TYR A 120 1.16 -4.66 -6.04
N THR A 121 0.71 -3.64 -5.31
CA THR A 121 0.04 -3.75 -4.02
C THR A 121 -1.31 -3.02 -4.08
N ASP A 122 -2.35 -3.75 -4.43
CA ASP A 122 -3.72 -3.27 -4.39
C ASP A 122 -4.30 -3.44 -2.98
N LEU A 123 -4.73 -2.34 -2.36
CA LEU A 123 -5.37 -2.31 -1.05
C LEU A 123 -6.89 -2.05 -1.14
N ASN A 124 -7.47 -1.98 -2.33
CA ASN A 124 -8.88 -1.65 -2.52
C ASN A 124 -9.85 -2.69 -1.92
N PHE A 125 -9.37 -3.91 -1.67
CA PHE A 125 -10.17 -4.95 -1.02
C PHE A 125 -10.24 -4.83 0.52
N LEU A 126 -9.53 -3.89 1.13
CA LEU A 126 -9.60 -3.67 2.57
C LEU A 126 -10.91 -2.98 2.95
N MET A 127 -11.52 -3.48 4.02
CA MET A 127 -12.64 -2.85 4.71
C MET A 127 -12.11 -2.17 5.97
N PRO A 128 -11.98 -0.82 6.01
CA PRO A 128 -11.31 -0.10 7.09
C PRO A 128 -11.85 -0.40 8.50
N GLU A 129 -13.14 -0.65 8.63
CA GLU A 129 -13.81 -0.93 9.90
C GLU A 129 -13.40 -2.29 10.50
N LEU A 130 -12.89 -3.20 9.67
CA LEU A 130 -12.39 -4.50 10.10
C LEU A 130 -10.91 -4.48 10.49
N LEU A 131 -10.22 -3.36 10.29
CA LEU A 131 -8.82 -3.25 10.66
C LEU A 131 -8.69 -3.04 12.18
N GLN A 132 -7.77 -3.79 12.76
CA GLN A 132 -7.41 -3.65 14.16
C GLN A 132 -6.27 -2.65 14.33
N ARG A 133 -5.21 -2.80 13.52
CA ARG A 133 -4.02 -1.94 13.56
C ARG A 133 -3.16 -2.11 12.31
N ILE A 134 -2.23 -1.18 12.13
CA ILE A 134 -1.12 -1.27 11.18
C ILE A 134 0.17 -1.07 11.96
N ASP A 135 1.00 -2.13 12.02
CA ASP A 135 2.36 -2.06 12.54
C ASP A 135 3.28 -1.66 11.38
N TYR A 136 4.07 -0.60 11.51
CA TYR A 136 4.96 -0.15 10.45
C TYR A 136 6.39 0.05 10.90
N ARG A 137 7.32 -0.12 9.97
CA ARG A 137 8.75 0.20 10.13
C ARG A 137 9.27 0.81 8.85
N LYS A 138 10.01 1.92 8.95
CA LYS A 138 10.68 2.56 7.82
C LYS A 138 12.15 2.18 7.80
N GLY A 139 12.67 1.86 6.60
CA GLY A 139 14.01 1.34 6.40
C GLY A 139 14.15 -0.17 6.60
N PRO A 140 15.26 -0.76 6.14
CA PRO A 140 15.43 -2.21 6.03
C PRO A 140 15.98 -2.83 7.33
N TYR A 141 15.36 -2.61 8.49
CA TYR A 141 15.95 -2.98 9.79
C TYR A 141 15.32 -4.23 10.43
N GLY A 142 14.16 -4.71 9.99
CA GLY A 142 13.51 -5.91 10.51
C GLY A 142 14.00 -7.19 9.85
N ALA A 143 14.39 -8.22 10.61
CA ALA A 143 14.86 -9.50 10.06
C ALA A 143 13.73 -10.30 9.37
N ALA A 144 12.49 -10.20 9.85
CA ALA A 144 11.33 -10.85 9.26
C ALA A 144 10.89 -10.22 7.93
N GLU A 145 11.36 -9.01 7.61
CA GLU A 145 11.01 -8.25 6.43
C GLU A 145 11.98 -8.56 5.29
N GLY A 146 11.49 -9.26 4.26
CA GLY A 146 12.27 -9.74 3.11
C GLY A 146 12.05 -8.90 1.86
N ASP A 147 11.53 -9.53 0.83
CA ASP A 147 11.29 -8.90 -0.47
C ASP A 147 10.43 -7.65 -0.35
N PHE A 148 10.75 -6.60 -1.12
CA PHE A 148 10.11 -5.28 -1.12
C PHE A 148 10.23 -4.48 0.19
N SER A 149 11.18 -4.77 1.07
CA SER A 149 11.34 -4.04 2.34
C SER A 149 12.44 -2.99 2.37
N SER A 150 12.93 -2.54 1.22
CA SER A 150 14.02 -1.55 1.12
C SER A 150 13.70 -0.21 1.78
N ALA A 151 12.48 0.32 1.55
CA ALA A 151 12.01 1.55 2.17
C ALA A 151 11.34 1.30 3.52
N GLY A 152 10.85 0.08 3.76
CA GLY A 152 10.19 -0.32 4.98
C GLY A 152 9.05 -1.32 4.77
N ALA A 153 8.19 -1.44 5.79
CA ALA A 153 7.07 -2.37 5.80
C ALA A 153 5.85 -1.83 6.55
N ALA A 154 4.66 -2.30 6.17
CA ALA A 154 3.39 -2.14 6.88
C ALA A 154 2.71 -3.50 7.06
N HIS A 155 2.48 -3.90 8.29
CA HIS A 155 1.81 -5.14 8.66
C HIS A 155 0.40 -4.82 9.14
N ILE A 156 -0.57 -5.01 8.25
CA ILE A 156 -1.99 -4.75 8.49
C ILE A 156 -2.58 -5.96 9.20
N ARG A 157 -3.33 -5.71 10.26
CA ARG A 157 -4.04 -6.76 11.00
C ARG A 157 -5.52 -6.48 11.04
N THR A 158 -6.30 -7.52 10.78
CA THR A 158 -7.76 -7.46 10.88
C THR A 158 -8.24 -7.95 12.24
N ARG A 159 -9.42 -7.49 12.63
CA ARG A 159 -10.10 -7.93 13.85
C ARG A 159 -10.52 -9.40 13.70
N SER A 160 -10.38 -10.17 14.77
CA SER A 160 -10.88 -11.54 14.83
C SER A 160 -12.38 -11.61 15.11
N GLN A 161 -12.90 -10.59 15.79
CA GLN A 161 -14.30 -10.46 16.14
C GLN A 161 -14.73 -8.98 16.18
N LEU A 162 -16.02 -8.74 16.02
CA LEU A 162 -16.67 -7.47 16.29
C LEU A 162 -17.46 -7.60 17.60
N GLU A 163 -17.35 -6.61 18.47
CA GLU A 163 -18.11 -6.56 19.71
C GLU A 163 -19.61 -6.44 19.45
N ARG A 164 -19.96 -5.74 18.37
CA ARG A 164 -21.33 -5.49 17.92
C ARG A 164 -21.43 -5.63 16.41
N PRO A 165 -22.56 -6.10 15.86
CA PRO A 165 -22.83 -6.04 14.43
C PRO A 165 -22.79 -4.60 13.93
N LEU A 166 -22.24 -4.41 12.74
CA LEU A 166 -21.96 -3.12 12.13
C LEU A 166 -22.68 -2.98 10.80
N LEU A 167 -23.39 -1.87 10.62
CA LEU A 167 -23.90 -1.44 9.32
C LEU A 167 -23.37 -0.04 9.03
N VAL A 168 -22.75 0.14 7.86
CA VAL A 168 -22.28 1.44 7.38
C VAL A 168 -22.93 1.73 6.04
N LEU A 169 -23.59 2.87 5.95
CA LEU A 169 -24.17 3.39 4.71
C LEU A 169 -23.54 4.76 4.44
N SER A 170 -23.04 4.96 3.23
CA SER A 170 -22.48 6.25 2.84
C SER A 170 -23.00 6.68 1.48
N GLU A 171 -23.20 7.99 1.32
CA GLU A 171 -23.56 8.64 0.08
C GLU A 171 -22.72 9.90 -0.11
N GLY A 172 -22.39 10.26 -1.34
CA GLY A 172 -21.58 11.45 -1.59
C GLY A 172 -21.61 11.93 -3.04
N GLN A 173 -20.86 12.99 -3.25
CA GLN A 173 -20.71 13.60 -4.58
C GLN A 173 -20.07 12.63 -5.57
N GLY A 174 -20.32 12.81 -6.87
CA GLY A 174 -19.84 11.90 -7.92
C GLY A 174 -20.53 10.55 -7.91
N GLY A 175 -21.77 10.45 -7.38
CA GLY A 175 -22.51 9.20 -7.28
C GLY A 175 -21.86 8.18 -6.34
N TYR A 176 -21.07 8.65 -5.35
CA TYR A 176 -20.48 7.78 -4.35
C TYR A 176 -21.56 7.14 -3.49
N GLN A 177 -21.56 5.83 -3.43
CA GLN A 177 -22.42 5.02 -2.58
C GLN A 177 -21.59 3.88 -1.98
N ARG A 178 -21.75 3.64 -0.69
CA ARG A 178 -21.12 2.50 -0.01
C ARG A 178 -22.09 1.88 0.98
N ALA A 179 -22.16 0.56 0.97
CA ALA A 179 -22.85 -0.22 1.97
C ALA A 179 -21.90 -1.29 2.51
N LEU A 180 -21.75 -1.37 3.82
CA LEU A 180 -20.99 -2.41 4.52
C LEU A 180 -21.87 -2.99 5.61
N ALA A 181 -21.99 -4.31 5.65
CA ALA A 181 -22.57 -5.06 6.74
C ALA A 181 -21.54 -6.06 7.28
N ALA A 182 -21.30 -6.05 8.59
CA ALA A 182 -20.35 -6.96 9.23
C ALA A 182 -20.86 -7.38 10.61
N GLY A 183 -20.50 -8.58 11.03
CA GLY A 183 -20.88 -9.07 12.35
C GLY A 183 -20.11 -10.31 12.75
N SER A 184 -20.07 -10.56 14.05
CA SER A 184 -19.48 -11.75 14.66
C SER A 184 -20.51 -12.49 15.48
N ARG A 185 -20.38 -13.82 15.52
CA ARG A 185 -21.21 -14.68 16.36
C ARG A 185 -20.37 -15.83 16.93
N ALA A 186 -20.50 -16.06 18.22
CA ALA A 186 -19.98 -17.27 18.84
C ALA A 186 -20.80 -18.49 18.36
N LEU A 187 -20.12 -19.48 17.83
CA LEU A 187 -20.68 -20.80 17.49
C LEU A 187 -20.61 -21.75 18.66
N THR A 188 -19.53 -21.65 19.42
CA THR A 188 -19.33 -22.29 20.74
C THR A 188 -18.60 -21.27 21.65
N PRO A 189 -18.42 -21.52 22.95
CA PRO A 189 -17.64 -20.64 23.82
C PRO A 189 -16.22 -20.36 23.31
N GLU A 190 -15.64 -21.25 22.52
CA GLU A 190 -14.26 -21.18 22.03
C GLU A 190 -14.16 -20.78 20.55
N LEU A 191 -15.24 -20.92 19.78
CA LEU A 191 -15.23 -20.77 18.33
C LEU A 191 -16.12 -19.61 17.90
N GLN A 192 -15.56 -18.69 17.13
CA GLN A 192 -16.26 -17.53 16.59
C GLN A 192 -16.21 -17.50 15.07
N VAL A 193 -17.30 -17.00 14.49
CA VAL A 193 -17.39 -16.63 13.07
C VAL A 193 -17.52 -15.12 12.96
N LEU A 194 -16.80 -14.52 12.00
CA LEU A 194 -16.94 -13.13 11.55
C LEU A 194 -17.27 -13.15 10.07
N GLY A 195 -18.31 -12.43 9.66
CA GLY A 195 -18.70 -12.23 8.28
C GLY A 195 -18.78 -10.74 7.96
N ALA A 196 -18.41 -10.37 6.72
CA ALA A 196 -18.54 -9.01 6.22
C ALA A 196 -18.79 -8.98 4.72
N LEU A 197 -19.66 -8.06 4.28
CA LEU A 197 -19.98 -7.78 2.88
C LEU A 197 -19.92 -6.28 2.66
N GLU A 198 -19.24 -5.85 1.62
CA GLU A 198 -19.16 -4.44 1.20
C GLU A 198 -19.45 -4.30 -0.28
N GLN A 199 -20.19 -3.26 -0.63
CA GLN A 199 -20.33 -2.78 -2.00
C GLN A 199 -20.04 -1.29 -2.05
N VAL A 200 -19.27 -0.86 -3.07
CA VAL A 200 -18.99 0.56 -3.36
C VAL A 200 -19.31 0.85 -4.82
N ARG A 201 -19.91 2.01 -5.07
CA ARG A 201 -20.10 2.60 -6.40
C ARG A 201 -19.60 4.03 -6.39
N HIS A 202 -18.94 4.47 -7.48
CA HIS A 202 -18.47 5.83 -7.63
C HIS A 202 -18.27 6.18 -9.10
N ASN A 203 -18.67 7.39 -9.51
CA ASN A 203 -18.46 7.90 -10.85
C ASN A 203 -17.34 8.94 -10.92
N GLY A 204 -16.89 9.45 -9.75
CA GLY A 204 -15.90 10.52 -9.70
C GLY A 204 -16.44 11.86 -10.25
N PRO A 205 -15.54 12.85 -10.44
CA PRO A 205 -15.87 14.14 -11.04
C PRO A 205 -15.76 14.13 -12.57
N TRP A 206 -15.47 12.99 -13.18
CA TRP A 206 -15.10 12.84 -14.59
C TRP A 206 -16.29 13.03 -15.51
N THR A 207 -16.07 13.69 -16.64
CA THR A 207 -17.08 13.85 -17.70
C THR A 207 -17.45 12.48 -18.29
N THR A 208 -16.48 11.58 -18.45
CA THR A 208 -16.71 10.15 -18.66
C THR A 208 -16.80 9.49 -17.30
N PRO A 209 -18.00 9.10 -16.81
CA PRO A 209 -18.15 8.53 -15.49
C PRO A 209 -17.28 7.30 -15.30
N GLU A 210 -16.60 7.22 -14.15
CA GLU A 210 -15.73 6.09 -13.82
C GLU A 210 -16.51 4.77 -13.70
N GLY A 211 -17.78 4.86 -13.30
CA GLY A 211 -18.64 3.69 -13.16
C GLY A 211 -18.03 2.61 -12.26
N LEU A 212 -17.18 3.03 -11.31
CA LEU A 212 -16.57 2.10 -10.37
C LEU A 212 -17.66 1.29 -9.66
N ARG A 213 -17.51 -0.01 -9.72
CA ARG A 213 -18.18 -0.94 -8.83
C ARG A 213 -17.17 -1.86 -8.18
N ARG A 214 -17.24 -1.95 -6.86
CA ARG A 214 -16.37 -2.77 -6.03
C ARG A 214 -17.20 -3.58 -5.06
N ASP A 215 -16.99 -4.89 -5.05
CA ASP A 215 -17.67 -5.84 -4.20
C ASP A 215 -16.62 -6.59 -3.37
N ASN A 216 -16.77 -6.61 -2.03
CA ASN A 216 -15.90 -7.29 -1.08
C ASN A 216 -16.71 -8.25 -0.20
N ALA A 217 -16.14 -9.42 0.08
CA ALA A 217 -16.67 -10.37 1.05
C ALA A 217 -15.54 -10.96 1.89
N LEU A 218 -15.80 -11.13 3.18
CA LEU A 218 -14.91 -11.82 4.14
C LEU A 218 -15.73 -12.77 4.99
N LEU A 219 -15.25 -14.00 5.15
CA LEU A 219 -15.72 -14.96 6.13
C LEU A 219 -14.51 -15.48 6.91
N SER A 220 -14.55 -15.40 8.23
CA SER A 220 -13.46 -15.83 9.09
C SER A 220 -13.99 -16.67 10.25
N LEU A 221 -13.33 -17.79 10.49
CA LEU A 221 -13.56 -18.68 11.62
C LEU A 221 -12.32 -18.66 12.51
N SER A 222 -12.47 -18.46 13.81
CA SER A 222 -11.33 -18.35 14.73
C SER A 222 -11.64 -18.87 16.12
N THR A 223 -10.59 -19.36 16.80
CA THR A 223 -10.66 -19.63 18.23
C THR A 223 -10.30 -18.38 19.03
N VAL A 224 -10.96 -18.18 20.17
CA VAL A 224 -10.81 -16.97 21.01
C VAL A 224 -10.23 -17.26 22.39
N ALA A 225 -10.01 -18.53 22.74
CA ALA A 225 -9.56 -18.95 24.07
C ALA A 225 -8.34 -19.87 24.01
N GLY A 226 -7.59 -19.90 25.13
CA GLY A 226 -6.46 -20.82 25.37
C GLY A 226 -5.12 -20.35 24.82
N ALA A 227 -4.08 -21.13 25.08
CA ALA A 227 -2.71 -20.90 24.62
C ALA A 227 -2.53 -21.13 23.12
N GLN A 228 -3.41 -21.92 22.52
CA GLN A 228 -3.46 -22.17 21.08
C GLN A 228 -4.58 -21.34 20.45
N ARG A 229 -4.24 -20.61 19.40
CA ARG A 229 -5.21 -19.84 18.61
C ARG A 229 -5.03 -20.15 17.16
N TRP A 230 -6.12 -20.26 16.43
CA TRP A 230 -6.10 -20.35 14.99
C TRP A 230 -7.22 -19.53 14.35
N ARG A 231 -7.01 -19.16 13.12
CA ARG A 231 -7.96 -18.44 12.29
C ARG A 231 -7.89 -18.93 10.85
N LEU A 232 -9.04 -19.26 10.30
CA LEU A 232 -9.22 -19.57 8.88
C LEU A 232 -10.07 -18.48 8.25
N SER A 233 -9.60 -17.87 7.16
CA SER A 233 -10.33 -16.78 6.51
C SER A 233 -10.44 -17.01 5.01
N LEU A 234 -11.63 -16.74 4.47
CA LEU A 234 -11.94 -16.69 3.05
C LEU A 234 -12.25 -15.24 2.68
N SER A 235 -11.65 -14.74 1.62
CA SER A 235 -11.89 -13.40 1.09
C SER A 235 -12.18 -13.42 -0.40
N SER A 236 -13.05 -12.54 -0.85
CA SER A 236 -13.35 -12.33 -2.26
C SER A 236 -13.48 -10.84 -2.55
N TYR A 237 -12.86 -10.41 -3.62
CA TYR A 237 -12.87 -9.04 -4.11
C TYR A 237 -13.04 -9.02 -5.62
N ALA A 238 -13.88 -8.12 -6.11
CA ALA A 238 -14.00 -7.82 -7.52
C ALA A 238 -14.25 -6.34 -7.72
N ALA A 239 -13.61 -5.75 -8.73
CA ALA A 239 -13.87 -4.38 -9.15
C ALA A 239 -13.83 -4.25 -10.68
N HIS A 240 -14.59 -3.29 -11.20
CA HIS A 240 -14.48 -2.83 -12.58
C HIS A 240 -14.69 -1.31 -12.64
N TRP A 241 -14.04 -0.66 -13.60
CA TRP A 241 -14.06 0.80 -13.73
C TRP A 241 -13.70 1.26 -15.14
N THR A 242 -14.07 2.48 -15.46
CA THR A 242 -13.50 3.29 -16.53
C THR A 242 -12.48 4.25 -15.90
N ALA A 243 -11.45 4.65 -16.62
CA ALA A 243 -10.42 5.53 -16.11
C ALA A 243 -10.26 6.78 -16.97
N THR A 244 -9.74 7.84 -16.36
CA THR A 244 -9.18 9.00 -17.05
C THR A 244 -7.69 8.98 -16.79
N ASP A 245 -6.90 8.71 -17.82
CA ASP A 245 -5.43 8.74 -17.74
C ASP A 245 -4.91 10.19 -17.71
N PRO A 246 -3.61 10.43 -17.36
CA PRO A 246 -3.06 11.78 -17.22
C PRO A 246 -3.23 12.63 -18.47
N VAL A 247 -3.72 13.85 -18.30
CA VAL A 247 -4.03 14.80 -19.38
C VAL A 247 -2.84 15.73 -19.64
N PRO A 248 -2.44 16.00 -20.92
CA PRO A 248 -1.36 16.92 -21.23
C PRO A 248 -1.71 18.36 -20.87
N GLN A 249 -0.76 19.05 -20.22
CA GLN A 249 -0.96 20.41 -19.71
C GLN A 249 -1.27 21.42 -20.82
N ARG A 250 -0.67 21.25 -22.00
CA ARG A 250 -0.95 22.09 -23.19
C ARG A 250 -2.42 22.10 -23.57
N LEU A 251 -3.10 20.96 -23.43
CA LEU A 251 -4.52 20.86 -23.75
C LEU A 251 -5.38 21.61 -22.71
N LEU A 252 -5.02 21.51 -21.44
CA LEU A 252 -5.71 22.26 -20.38
C LEU A 252 -5.50 23.78 -20.50
N GLN A 253 -4.32 24.18 -20.98
CA GLN A 253 -4.03 25.60 -21.27
C GLN A 253 -4.80 26.11 -22.50
N ALA A 254 -4.97 25.30 -23.54
CA ALA A 254 -5.78 25.60 -24.70
C ALA A 254 -7.28 25.69 -24.37
N GLY A 255 -7.75 24.99 -23.35
CA GLY A 255 -9.15 24.97 -22.91
C GLY A 255 -10.13 24.36 -23.90
N GLN A 256 -9.64 23.78 -25.00
CA GLN A 256 -10.44 23.14 -26.04
C GLN A 256 -9.65 22.05 -26.77
N TRP A 257 -10.37 21.08 -27.30
CA TRP A 257 -9.84 20.03 -28.17
C TRP A 257 -10.74 19.86 -29.38
N GLN A 258 -10.17 19.98 -30.59
CA GLN A 258 -10.91 19.92 -31.87
C GLN A 258 -12.14 20.84 -31.92
N GLY A 259 -12.05 22.06 -31.35
CA GLY A 259 -13.13 23.02 -31.31
C GLY A 259 -14.19 22.80 -30.24
N VAL A 260 -14.04 21.77 -29.41
CA VAL A 260 -14.92 21.47 -28.27
C VAL A 260 -14.21 21.90 -26.97
N PRO A 261 -14.91 22.58 -26.02
CA PRO A 261 -14.33 22.88 -24.71
C PRO A 261 -13.77 21.62 -24.05
N PHE A 262 -12.55 21.72 -23.50
CA PHE A 262 -11.88 20.62 -22.81
C PHE A 262 -11.38 21.10 -21.45
N GLY A 263 -11.79 20.42 -20.42
CA GLY A 263 -11.47 20.75 -19.04
C GLY A 263 -10.65 19.67 -18.35
N ARG A 264 -10.36 19.92 -17.08
CA ARG A 264 -9.45 19.13 -16.24
C ARG A 264 -9.97 17.72 -15.92
N TYR A 265 -11.28 17.50 -16.04
CA TYR A 265 -11.94 16.23 -15.73
C TYR A 265 -12.45 15.50 -16.98
N ASP A 266 -12.05 15.96 -18.17
CA ASP A 266 -12.39 15.29 -19.42
C ASP A 266 -11.40 14.17 -19.74
N SER A 267 -11.87 13.16 -20.46
CA SER A 267 -11.06 12.02 -20.89
C SER A 267 -10.76 12.11 -22.38
N LEU A 268 -9.51 11.80 -22.75
CA LEU A 268 -9.09 11.70 -24.16
C LEU A 268 -9.38 10.32 -24.77
N ASP A 269 -9.36 9.29 -23.93
CA ASP A 269 -9.77 7.94 -24.34
C ASP A 269 -10.80 7.40 -23.31
N PRO A 270 -12.10 7.48 -23.63
CA PRO A 270 -13.16 7.04 -22.71
C PRO A 270 -13.25 5.52 -22.58
N SER A 271 -12.41 4.78 -23.29
CA SER A 271 -12.33 3.31 -23.19
C SER A 271 -11.26 2.81 -22.25
N ASP A 272 -10.45 3.69 -21.65
CA ASP A 272 -9.48 3.29 -20.62
C ASP A 272 -10.19 2.80 -19.34
N GLY A 273 -9.49 1.98 -18.54
CA GLY A 273 -10.05 1.39 -17.33
C GLY A 273 -9.68 -0.07 -17.16
N GLY A 274 -10.49 -0.82 -16.40
CA GLY A 274 -10.15 -2.21 -16.18
C GLY A 274 -11.12 -2.98 -15.30
N ALA A 275 -10.70 -4.21 -15.00
CA ALA A 275 -11.35 -5.08 -14.03
C ALA A 275 -10.29 -5.87 -13.25
N THR A 276 -10.53 -6.08 -11.97
CA THR A 276 -9.68 -6.90 -11.11
C THR A 276 -10.49 -7.85 -10.26
N ARG A 277 -9.91 -9.01 -9.94
CA ARG A 277 -10.52 -10.03 -9.08
C ARG A 277 -9.45 -10.63 -8.19
N ARG A 278 -9.80 -10.86 -6.93
CA ARG A 278 -8.93 -11.50 -5.96
C ARG A 278 -9.74 -12.43 -5.07
N GLN A 279 -9.26 -13.65 -4.88
CA GLN A 279 -9.80 -14.60 -3.91
C GLN A 279 -8.64 -15.09 -3.04
N GLY A 280 -8.85 -15.17 -1.74
CA GLY A 280 -7.83 -15.57 -0.79
C GLY A 280 -8.36 -16.57 0.23
N LEU A 281 -7.54 -17.56 0.53
CA LEU A 281 -7.69 -18.46 1.67
C LEU A 281 -6.47 -18.25 2.57
N THR A 282 -6.68 -17.98 3.85
CA THR A 282 -5.59 -17.82 4.83
C THR A 282 -5.84 -18.66 6.06
N PHE A 283 -4.77 -19.24 6.57
CA PHE A 283 -4.78 -19.97 7.85
C PHE A 283 -3.66 -19.41 8.73
N ASN A 284 -4.02 -18.93 9.90
CA ASN A 284 -3.08 -18.47 10.91
C ASN A 284 -3.21 -19.37 12.13
N TRP A 285 -2.09 -19.79 12.68
CA TRP A 285 -2.02 -20.52 13.92
C TRP A 285 -0.92 -19.94 14.80
N GLN A 286 -1.17 -19.86 16.09
CA GLN A 286 -0.14 -19.51 17.07
C GLN A 286 -0.33 -20.31 18.35
N GLN A 287 0.78 -20.62 19.00
CA GLN A 287 0.85 -21.21 20.33
C GLN A 287 1.79 -20.39 21.21
N LEU A 288 1.24 -19.90 22.32
CA LEU A 288 2.01 -19.21 23.34
C LEU A 288 2.28 -20.19 24.51
N GLY A 289 3.58 -20.43 24.79
CA GLY A 289 4.04 -21.11 25.99
C GLY A 289 4.59 -20.11 27.02
N GLU A 290 5.09 -20.59 28.15
CA GLU A 290 5.66 -19.73 29.20
C GLU A 290 6.86 -18.90 28.72
N ALA A 291 7.74 -19.51 27.92
CA ALA A 291 8.98 -18.87 27.43
C ALA A 291 9.15 -19.02 25.90
N GLN A 292 8.09 -19.25 25.16
CA GLN A 292 8.15 -19.43 23.72
C GLN A 292 6.85 -19.05 23.02
N LEU A 293 6.97 -18.64 21.75
CA LEU A 293 5.88 -18.40 20.83
C LEU A 293 6.16 -19.16 19.52
N GLN A 294 5.20 -19.93 19.07
CA GLN A 294 5.19 -20.53 17.74
C GLN A 294 4.07 -19.92 16.93
N ARG A 295 4.34 -19.67 15.65
CA ARG A 295 3.35 -19.13 14.71
C ARG A 295 3.53 -19.77 13.34
N LEU A 296 2.40 -20.04 12.69
CA LEU A 296 2.33 -20.53 11.32
C LEU A 296 1.25 -19.76 10.58
N ASP A 297 1.61 -19.12 9.49
CA ASP A 297 0.71 -18.47 8.55
C ASP A 297 0.81 -19.19 7.21
N LEU A 298 -0.32 -19.62 6.65
CA LEU A 298 -0.41 -20.23 5.33
C LEU A 298 -1.42 -19.47 4.48
N TYR A 299 -1.20 -19.40 3.19
CA TYR A 299 -2.13 -18.74 2.28
C TYR A 299 -2.15 -19.36 0.89
N ALA A 300 -3.30 -19.22 0.23
CA ALA A 300 -3.49 -19.43 -1.20
C ALA A 300 -4.27 -18.25 -1.79
N LEU A 301 -3.89 -17.82 -2.98
CA LEU A 301 -4.38 -16.63 -3.65
C LEU A 301 -4.66 -16.95 -5.12
N SER A 302 -5.83 -16.52 -5.62
CA SER A 302 -6.14 -16.38 -7.04
C SER A 302 -6.37 -14.90 -7.35
N TYR A 303 -5.76 -14.42 -8.43
CA TYR A 303 -5.84 -13.01 -8.84
C TYR A 303 -5.98 -12.91 -10.35
N GLY A 304 -6.70 -11.88 -10.82
CA GLY A 304 -6.81 -11.55 -12.24
C GLY A 304 -6.95 -10.05 -12.44
N LEU A 305 -6.36 -9.55 -13.52
CA LEU A 305 -6.42 -8.16 -13.96
C LEU A 305 -6.60 -8.11 -15.47
N ASP A 306 -7.49 -7.23 -15.92
CA ASP A 306 -7.56 -6.71 -17.28
C ASP A 306 -7.49 -5.18 -17.17
N LEU A 307 -6.47 -4.55 -17.77
CA LEU A 307 -6.22 -3.13 -17.70
C LEU A 307 -6.00 -2.55 -19.10
N TYR A 308 -6.66 -1.45 -19.40
CA TYR A 308 -6.59 -0.70 -20.65
C TYR A 308 -6.14 0.71 -20.33
N SER A 309 -5.06 1.18 -20.99
CA SER A 309 -4.47 2.51 -20.79
C SER A 309 -3.99 3.10 -22.10
N ASN A 310 -4.08 4.44 -22.21
CA ASN A 310 -3.62 5.18 -23.38
C ASN A 310 -2.90 6.47 -22.95
N PHE A 311 -1.58 6.38 -22.73
CA PHE A 311 -0.81 7.54 -22.23
C PHE A 311 -0.30 8.46 -23.34
N THR A 312 0.02 7.91 -24.53
CA THR A 312 0.63 8.66 -25.64
C THR A 312 -0.36 9.02 -26.74
N TYR A 313 -1.60 8.58 -26.60
CA TYR A 313 -2.78 8.78 -27.45
C TYR A 313 -2.62 8.30 -28.88
N SER A 314 -1.87 9.02 -29.74
CA SER A 314 -1.67 8.66 -31.15
C SER A 314 -0.22 8.92 -31.62
N LEU A 315 0.77 8.74 -30.74
CA LEU A 315 2.17 9.02 -31.03
C LEU A 315 2.75 7.99 -32.02
N ALA A 316 2.53 6.72 -31.79
CA ALA A 316 3.06 5.61 -32.60
C ALA A 316 2.03 5.10 -33.62
N ARG A 317 0.74 5.15 -33.31
CA ARG A 317 -0.38 4.61 -34.11
C ARG A 317 -1.56 5.58 -34.12
N SER A 318 -2.67 5.18 -34.72
CA SER A 318 -3.94 5.92 -34.66
C SER A 318 -4.56 5.93 -33.26
N SER A 319 -4.28 4.91 -32.45
CA SER A 319 -4.51 4.80 -31.02
C SER A 319 -3.37 4.03 -30.39
N ASP A 320 -2.79 4.55 -29.35
CA ASP A 320 -1.71 3.90 -28.59
C ASP A 320 -2.25 3.16 -27.37
N GLN A 321 -3.58 2.93 -27.30
CA GLN A 321 -4.13 2.12 -26.23
C GLN A 321 -3.47 0.73 -26.23
N PHE A 322 -3.15 0.27 -25.03
CA PHE A 322 -2.62 -1.06 -24.79
C PHE A 322 -3.42 -1.75 -23.69
N THR A 323 -3.37 -3.08 -23.73
CA THR A 323 -4.00 -3.96 -22.75
C THR A 323 -2.93 -4.70 -21.98
N GLN A 324 -3.05 -4.72 -20.66
CA GLN A 324 -2.30 -5.57 -19.76
C GLN A 324 -3.24 -6.56 -19.11
N ALA A 325 -2.98 -7.86 -19.27
CA ALA A 325 -3.79 -8.90 -18.68
C ALA A 325 -2.94 -9.83 -17.81
N GLU A 326 -3.52 -10.27 -16.70
CA GLU A 326 -2.87 -11.22 -15.79
C GLU A 326 -3.85 -12.22 -15.20
N GLN A 327 -3.40 -13.46 -15.11
CA GLN A 327 -4.00 -14.50 -14.28
C GLN A 327 -2.92 -15.11 -13.40
N ARG A 328 -3.18 -15.15 -12.08
CA ARG A 328 -2.22 -15.64 -11.10
C ARG A 328 -2.84 -16.62 -10.13
N ARG A 329 -2.05 -17.63 -9.77
CA ARG A 329 -2.24 -18.45 -8.58
C ARG A 329 -0.97 -18.39 -7.76
N ALA A 330 -1.10 -18.07 -6.48
CA ALA A 330 0.03 -18.03 -5.56
C ALA A 330 -0.32 -18.76 -4.26
N TRP A 331 0.69 -19.34 -3.64
CA TRP A 331 0.58 -19.91 -2.30
C TRP A 331 1.90 -19.75 -1.57
N GLY A 332 1.83 -19.78 -0.25
CA GLY A 332 3.02 -19.60 0.55
C GLY A 332 2.73 -19.70 2.02
N GLY A 333 3.77 -19.47 2.81
CA GLY A 333 3.65 -19.52 4.26
C GLY A 333 4.80 -18.86 4.99
N HIS A 334 4.59 -18.67 6.27
CA HIS A 334 5.55 -18.12 7.22
C HIS A 334 5.47 -18.89 8.53
N ALA A 335 6.55 -19.55 8.91
CA ALA A 335 6.70 -20.23 10.19
C ALA A 335 7.67 -19.44 11.08
N VAL A 336 7.32 -19.24 12.34
CA VAL A 336 8.12 -18.50 13.33
C VAL A 336 8.21 -19.29 14.61
N HIS A 337 9.40 -19.35 15.17
CA HIS A 337 9.64 -19.82 16.54
C HIS A 337 10.43 -18.77 17.29
N SER A 338 9.84 -18.22 18.35
CA SER A 338 10.50 -17.29 19.27
C SER A 338 10.60 -17.89 20.64
N TRP A 339 11.71 -17.70 21.32
CA TRP A 339 11.91 -18.12 22.71
C TRP A 339 12.69 -17.03 23.46
N TRP A 340 12.48 -16.94 24.74
CA TRP A 340 13.10 -15.90 25.57
C TRP A 340 13.53 -16.45 26.93
N GLY A 341 14.56 -15.82 27.47
CA GLY A 341 15.05 -16.06 28.82
C GLY A 341 14.27 -15.26 29.86
N PRO A 342 14.70 -15.34 31.12
CA PRO A 342 14.12 -14.56 32.21
C PRO A 342 14.07 -13.07 31.85
N GLN A 343 12.93 -12.43 32.05
CA GLN A 343 12.76 -11.00 31.74
C GLN A 343 13.07 -10.10 32.94
N GLU A 344 13.16 -10.67 34.13
CA GLU A 344 13.42 -9.96 35.40
C GLU A 344 14.90 -9.80 35.71
N THR A 345 15.77 -10.58 35.05
CA THR A 345 17.21 -10.56 35.24
C THR A 345 17.93 -10.10 33.97
N LEU A 346 19.06 -9.42 34.13
CA LEU A 346 19.88 -8.99 33.00
C LEU A 346 21.12 -9.90 32.85
N PRO A 347 21.52 -10.21 31.61
CA PRO A 347 20.86 -9.79 30.37
C PRO A 347 19.54 -10.58 30.12
N SER A 348 18.47 -9.88 29.78
CA SER A 348 17.26 -10.50 29.25
C SER A 348 17.36 -10.61 27.72
N TRP A 349 16.81 -11.67 27.15
CA TRP A 349 16.96 -11.91 25.73
C TRP A 349 15.72 -12.59 25.13
N ARG A 350 15.51 -12.34 23.82
CA ARG A 350 14.56 -13.04 22.98
C ARG A 350 15.23 -13.38 21.65
N HIS A 351 15.15 -14.64 21.26
CA HIS A 351 15.61 -15.11 19.96
C HIS A 351 14.42 -15.54 19.13
N THR A 352 14.52 -15.30 17.82
CA THR A 352 13.48 -15.66 16.86
C THR A 352 14.12 -16.28 15.64
N LEU A 353 13.58 -17.40 15.19
CA LEU A 353 13.86 -18.02 13.91
C LEU A 353 12.58 -17.98 13.06
N GLY A 354 12.74 -17.72 11.77
CA GLY A 354 11.60 -17.74 10.85
C GLY A 354 11.97 -18.23 9.47
N LEU A 355 11.00 -18.89 8.85
CA LEU A 355 11.05 -19.42 7.50
C LEU A 355 9.87 -18.89 6.72
N GLN A 356 10.13 -18.34 5.54
CA GLN A 356 9.13 -17.85 4.60
C GLN A 356 9.31 -18.55 3.27
N PHE A 357 8.21 -18.92 2.63
CA PHE A 357 8.21 -19.46 1.28
C PHE A 357 7.03 -18.93 0.48
N ARG A 358 7.23 -18.79 -0.83
CA ARG A 358 6.19 -18.36 -1.76
C ARG A 358 6.41 -18.98 -3.13
N GLN A 359 5.31 -19.41 -3.77
CA GLN A 359 5.29 -19.82 -5.17
C GLN A 359 4.19 -19.06 -5.89
N ASP A 360 4.51 -18.50 -7.06
CA ASP A 360 3.56 -17.88 -7.99
C ASP A 360 3.61 -18.61 -9.34
N ARG A 361 2.44 -18.81 -9.94
CA ARG A 361 2.25 -19.17 -11.35
C ARG A 361 1.42 -18.10 -12.00
N ILE A 362 1.93 -17.51 -13.08
CA ILE A 362 1.37 -16.31 -13.69
C ILE A 362 1.29 -16.54 -15.20
N HIS A 363 0.16 -16.17 -15.78
CA HIS A 363 0.03 -15.90 -17.20
C HIS A 363 -0.15 -14.40 -17.37
N SER A 364 0.73 -13.76 -18.12
CA SER A 364 0.76 -12.30 -18.29
C SER A 364 0.86 -11.96 -19.77
N ALA A 365 0.04 -11.00 -20.21
CA ALA A 365 0.03 -10.53 -21.59
C ALA A 365 0.06 -9.00 -21.64
N LEU A 366 0.75 -8.48 -22.66
CA LEU A 366 0.73 -7.10 -23.14
C LEU A 366 0.34 -7.11 -24.61
N ALA A 367 -0.69 -6.36 -24.97
CA ALA A 367 -1.17 -6.26 -26.34
C ALA A 367 -1.49 -4.82 -26.70
N ASP A 368 -1.36 -4.49 -27.97
CA ASP A 368 -1.91 -3.27 -28.54
C ASP A 368 -3.43 -3.42 -28.67
N SER A 369 -4.16 -2.37 -28.33
CA SER A 369 -5.62 -2.38 -28.39
C SER A 369 -6.19 -1.07 -28.91
N VAL A 370 -7.46 -1.07 -29.24
CA VAL A 370 -8.28 0.10 -29.54
C VAL A 370 -9.69 -0.16 -29.02
N SER A 371 -10.22 0.77 -28.23
CA SER A 371 -11.56 0.64 -27.62
C SER A 371 -11.74 -0.73 -26.93
N ARG A 372 -10.71 -1.16 -26.17
CA ARG A 372 -10.61 -2.44 -25.44
C ARG A 372 -10.59 -3.70 -26.33
N GLN A 373 -10.44 -3.56 -27.63
CA GLN A 373 -10.28 -4.71 -28.53
C GLN A 373 -8.80 -4.94 -28.85
N TRP A 374 -8.35 -6.15 -28.65
CA TRP A 374 -6.98 -6.54 -28.96
C TRP A 374 -6.70 -6.44 -30.46
N LEU A 375 -5.61 -5.81 -30.84
CA LEU A 375 -5.14 -5.72 -32.21
C LEU A 375 -4.00 -6.70 -32.47
N ALA A 376 -2.96 -6.66 -31.62
CA ALA A 376 -1.78 -7.50 -31.74
C ALA A 376 -1.16 -7.74 -30.37
N ALA A 377 -0.79 -8.97 -30.08
CA ALA A 377 0.00 -9.28 -28.89
C ALA A 377 1.43 -8.77 -29.06
N VAL A 378 1.92 -8.03 -28.06
CA VAL A 378 3.29 -7.52 -27.97
C VAL A 378 4.16 -8.50 -27.19
N ARG A 379 3.62 -9.03 -26.09
CA ARG A 379 4.31 -9.98 -25.22
C ARG A 379 3.28 -10.87 -24.51
N GLU A 380 3.60 -12.15 -24.44
CA GLU A 380 2.80 -13.11 -23.68
C GLU A 380 3.74 -14.12 -23.04
N ASP A 381 3.63 -14.27 -21.72
CA ASP A 381 4.55 -15.08 -20.93
C ASP A 381 3.80 -15.93 -19.89
N VAL A 382 4.32 -17.14 -19.69
CA VAL A 382 4.00 -17.97 -18.51
C VAL A 382 5.18 -17.91 -17.55
N LEU A 383 4.92 -17.48 -16.30
CA LEU A 383 5.96 -17.26 -15.30
C LEU A 383 5.77 -18.20 -14.12
N GLN A 384 6.88 -18.69 -13.58
CA GLN A 384 6.93 -19.35 -12.30
C GLN A 384 7.98 -18.68 -11.41
N LEU A 385 7.59 -18.27 -10.22
CA LEU A 385 8.48 -17.69 -9.22
C LEU A 385 8.46 -18.58 -7.97
N ASN A 386 9.64 -18.89 -7.44
CA ASN A 386 9.83 -19.60 -6.17
C ASN A 386 10.74 -18.75 -5.29
N ALA A 387 10.25 -18.32 -4.13
CA ALA A 387 11.01 -17.55 -3.16
C ALA A 387 11.10 -18.28 -1.83
N LEU A 388 12.29 -18.25 -1.22
CA LEU A 388 12.58 -18.81 0.09
C LEU A 388 13.34 -17.76 0.90
N GLY A 389 12.90 -17.49 2.13
CA GLY A 389 13.58 -16.61 3.08
C GLY A 389 13.76 -17.33 4.42
N LEU A 390 14.98 -17.31 4.95
CA LEU A 390 15.30 -17.79 6.28
C LEU A 390 15.88 -16.63 7.09
N TYR A 391 15.42 -16.43 8.32
CA TYR A 391 15.95 -15.38 9.17
C TYR A 391 16.10 -15.78 10.63
N ALA A 392 17.05 -15.14 11.29
CA ALA A 392 17.26 -15.18 12.72
C ALA A 392 17.32 -13.76 13.28
N GLN A 393 16.73 -13.54 14.44
CA GLN A 393 16.83 -12.28 15.18
C GLN A 393 17.12 -12.56 16.64
N SER A 394 17.97 -11.73 17.23
CA SER A 394 18.34 -11.75 18.65
C SER A 394 18.14 -10.35 19.23
N ASP A 395 17.24 -10.23 20.18
CA ASP A 395 16.96 -9.01 20.93
C ASP A 395 17.48 -9.21 22.35
N ILE A 396 18.50 -8.43 22.77
CA ILE A 396 19.18 -8.59 24.03
C ILE A 396 19.22 -7.27 24.77
N THR A 397 18.62 -7.22 25.94
CA THR A 397 18.75 -6.12 26.89
C THR A 397 19.89 -6.40 27.84
N TRP A 398 21.03 -5.78 27.59
CA TRP A 398 22.27 -5.95 28.36
C TRP A 398 22.24 -5.23 29.69
N HIS A 399 21.58 -4.09 29.71
CA HIS A 399 21.51 -3.16 30.85
C HIS A 399 20.19 -2.39 30.77
N PRO A 400 19.64 -1.82 31.87
CA PRO A 400 18.43 -1.00 31.80
C PRO A 400 18.48 0.16 30.79
N HIS A 401 19.69 0.58 30.40
CA HIS A 401 19.91 1.65 29.42
C HIS A 401 20.33 1.16 28.02
N TRP A 402 20.66 -0.11 27.84
CA TRP A 402 21.20 -0.60 26.56
C TRP A 402 20.53 -1.88 26.10
N ARG A 403 20.04 -1.86 24.87
CA ARG A 403 19.47 -3.00 24.17
C ARG A 403 20.04 -3.08 22.75
N THR A 404 20.28 -4.29 22.25
CA THR A 404 20.66 -4.53 20.86
C THR A 404 19.69 -5.46 20.19
N VAL A 405 19.36 -5.18 18.94
CA VAL A 405 18.60 -6.07 18.06
C VAL A 405 19.51 -6.41 16.89
N PHE A 406 19.93 -7.66 16.82
CA PHE A 406 20.71 -8.21 15.72
C PHE A 406 19.85 -9.13 14.88
N GLY A 407 19.86 -8.96 13.56
CA GLY A 407 19.15 -9.78 12.60
C GLY A 407 20.04 -10.23 11.47
N LEU A 408 19.81 -11.45 11.00
CA LEU A 408 20.41 -11.99 9.79
C LEU A 408 19.33 -12.68 8.97
N ARG A 409 19.27 -12.35 7.68
CA ARG A 409 18.31 -12.94 6.76
C ARG A 409 19.01 -13.39 5.47
N ALA A 410 18.65 -14.56 4.98
CA ALA A 410 19.05 -15.10 3.68
C ALA A 410 17.81 -15.29 2.81
N ASP A 411 17.82 -14.73 1.62
CA ASP A 411 16.77 -14.86 0.62
C ASP A 411 17.30 -15.53 -0.64
N GLN A 412 16.48 -16.39 -1.21
CA GLN A 412 16.70 -17.03 -2.51
C GLN A 412 15.47 -16.85 -3.37
N LEU A 413 15.65 -16.41 -4.60
CA LEU A 413 14.63 -16.29 -5.61
C LEU A 413 15.04 -17.08 -6.85
N GLN A 414 14.13 -17.88 -7.37
CA GLN A 414 14.24 -18.52 -8.68
C GLN A 414 13.03 -18.12 -9.52
N THR A 415 13.28 -17.68 -10.75
CA THR A 415 12.25 -17.29 -11.72
C THR A 415 12.43 -18.11 -12.99
N THR A 416 11.33 -18.59 -13.55
CA THR A 416 11.29 -19.23 -14.87
C THR A 416 10.29 -18.48 -15.73
N VAL A 417 10.70 -18.16 -16.95
CA VAL A 417 9.89 -17.44 -17.95
C VAL A 417 9.79 -18.32 -19.18
N ASP A 418 8.58 -18.60 -19.62
CA ASP A 418 8.27 -19.18 -20.91
C ASP A 418 7.58 -18.11 -21.75
N SER A 419 8.35 -17.50 -22.67
CA SER A 419 7.87 -16.40 -23.52
C SER A 419 7.28 -16.98 -24.80
N LEU A 420 5.96 -16.89 -24.93
CA LEU A 420 5.19 -17.57 -25.96
C LEU A 420 5.39 -16.95 -27.38
N LEU A 421 5.70 -15.66 -27.43
CA LEU A 421 5.88 -14.92 -28.69
C LEU A 421 7.35 -14.74 -29.08
N GLN A 422 8.27 -14.71 -28.13
CA GLN A 422 9.70 -14.49 -28.37
C GLN A 422 10.53 -15.50 -27.57
N PRO A 423 10.80 -16.70 -28.14
CA PRO A 423 11.51 -17.78 -27.42
C PRO A 423 12.88 -17.40 -26.85
N LEU A 424 13.57 -16.41 -27.44
CA LEU A 424 14.84 -15.88 -26.92
C LEU A 424 14.72 -15.23 -25.55
N ASN A 425 13.53 -14.81 -25.17
CA ASN A 425 13.23 -14.23 -23.85
C ASN A 425 12.82 -15.27 -22.80
N SER A 426 12.73 -16.56 -23.20
CA SER A 426 12.52 -17.68 -22.28
C SER A 426 13.82 -18.03 -21.55
N GLY A 427 13.68 -18.49 -20.29
CA GLY A 427 14.83 -18.90 -19.50
C GLY A 427 14.54 -18.97 -18.00
N THR A 428 15.59 -19.23 -17.25
CA THR A 428 15.55 -19.27 -15.78
C THR A 428 16.63 -18.35 -15.21
N ALA A 429 16.28 -17.60 -14.19
CA ALA A 429 17.22 -16.80 -13.41
C ALA A 429 17.12 -17.17 -11.92
N GLN A 430 18.26 -17.13 -11.23
CA GLN A 430 18.34 -17.39 -9.79
C GLN A 430 19.24 -16.35 -9.13
N ALA A 431 18.85 -15.90 -7.94
CA ALA A 431 19.65 -15.00 -7.12
C ALA A 431 19.49 -15.30 -5.65
N SER A 432 20.52 -14.99 -4.86
CA SER A 432 20.48 -15.06 -3.41
C SER A 432 21.09 -13.81 -2.81
N LYS A 433 20.55 -13.33 -1.69
CA LYS A 433 21.09 -12.20 -0.95
C LYS A 433 21.13 -12.49 0.54
N LEU A 434 22.19 -11.99 1.22
CA LEU A 434 22.33 -12.02 2.66
C LEU A 434 22.17 -10.60 3.20
N SER A 435 21.27 -10.44 4.18
CA SER A 435 20.85 -9.16 4.72
C SER A 435 21.09 -9.09 6.23
N PRO A 436 22.30 -8.68 6.69
CA PRO A 436 22.55 -8.40 8.09
C PRO A 436 21.87 -7.10 8.51
N LYS A 437 21.42 -7.04 9.77
CA LYS A 437 20.72 -5.92 10.36
C LYS A 437 21.17 -5.77 11.82
N LEU A 438 21.34 -4.52 12.27
CA LEU A 438 21.72 -4.19 13.63
C LEU A 438 21.01 -2.91 14.07
N THR A 439 20.41 -2.93 15.23
CA THR A 439 19.99 -1.72 15.95
C THR A 439 20.56 -1.73 17.36
N VAL A 440 21.07 -0.58 17.78
CA VAL A 440 21.41 -0.27 19.16
C VAL A 440 20.41 0.73 19.68
N VAL A 441 19.79 0.41 20.79
CA VAL A 441 18.84 1.28 21.49
C VAL A 441 19.47 1.73 22.79
N TRP A 442 19.49 3.04 23.00
CA TRP A 442 20.00 3.65 24.21
C TRP A 442 18.89 4.43 24.91
N ARG A 443 18.49 3.97 26.09
CA ARG A 443 17.54 4.66 26.96
C ARG A 443 18.25 5.78 27.71
N LEU A 444 18.07 7.01 27.22
CA LEU A 444 18.66 8.23 27.77
C LEU A 444 17.94 8.68 29.04
N ALA A 445 16.63 8.47 29.13
CA ALA A 445 15.78 8.77 30.26
C ALA A 445 14.59 7.78 30.28
N ALA A 446 13.77 7.83 31.31
CA ALA A 446 12.62 6.94 31.48
C ALA A 446 11.66 6.95 30.26
N GLN A 447 11.56 8.10 29.57
CA GLN A 447 10.67 8.30 28.43
C GLN A 447 11.41 8.81 27.18
N THR A 448 12.71 8.51 27.06
CA THR A 448 13.52 8.96 25.93
C THR A 448 14.50 7.88 25.50
N GLU A 449 14.42 7.46 24.25
CA GLU A 449 15.31 6.48 23.63
C GLU A 449 15.94 7.03 22.36
N ALA A 450 17.25 6.80 22.23
CA ALA A 450 18.00 7.03 21.01
C ALA A 450 18.26 5.70 20.30
N PHE A 451 18.30 5.75 18.98
CA PHE A 451 18.45 4.59 18.11
C PHE A 451 19.59 4.82 17.12
N ALA A 452 20.39 3.79 16.89
CA ALA A 452 21.30 3.72 15.77
C ALA A 452 21.07 2.41 15.04
N SER A 453 20.59 2.47 13.80
CA SER A 453 20.22 1.30 13.00
C SER A 453 21.02 1.25 11.71
N ALA A 454 21.45 0.05 11.31
CA ALA A 454 22.03 -0.24 10.02
C ALA A 454 21.49 -1.58 9.50
N GLY A 455 21.17 -1.66 8.21
CA GLY A 455 20.61 -2.88 7.66
C GLY A 455 20.70 -2.94 6.14
N ARG A 456 20.55 -4.16 5.61
CA ARG A 456 20.37 -4.41 4.19
C ARG A 456 18.95 -4.86 3.93
N GLY A 457 18.35 -4.34 2.85
CA GLY A 457 17.09 -4.75 2.29
C GLY A 457 17.26 -5.22 0.86
N LEU A 458 16.17 -5.66 0.27
CA LEU A 458 16.15 -6.09 -1.12
C LEU A 458 14.75 -5.91 -1.73
N HIS A 459 14.71 -5.85 -3.06
CA HIS A 459 13.51 -6.13 -3.84
C HIS A 459 13.82 -7.07 -5.00
N SER A 460 12.84 -7.86 -5.39
CA SER A 460 12.87 -8.66 -6.60
C SER A 460 12.48 -7.82 -7.81
N ASN A 461 13.22 -7.98 -8.92
CA ASN A 461 12.80 -7.46 -10.21
C ASN A 461 11.74 -8.36 -10.84
N ASP A 462 11.00 -7.80 -11.80
CA ASP A 462 10.05 -8.58 -12.59
C ASP A 462 10.77 -9.73 -13.33
N ALA A 463 10.22 -10.93 -13.21
CA ALA A 463 10.81 -12.13 -13.83
C ALA A 463 11.04 -11.96 -15.33
N ARG A 464 10.13 -11.27 -16.04
CA ARG A 464 10.23 -11.01 -17.47
C ARG A 464 11.47 -10.22 -17.85
N GLY A 465 11.94 -9.34 -16.97
CA GLY A 465 13.18 -8.58 -17.16
C GLY A 465 14.42 -9.41 -16.90
N THR A 466 14.35 -10.46 -16.07
CA THR A 466 15.53 -11.25 -15.68
C THR A 466 16.03 -12.19 -16.80
N THR A 467 15.18 -12.48 -17.78
CA THR A 467 15.50 -13.34 -18.92
C THR A 467 15.43 -12.60 -20.26
N LEU A 468 15.11 -11.29 -20.24
CA LEU A 468 14.95 -10.47 -21.42
C LEU A 468 16.26 -10.37 -22.22
N ARG A 469 16.21 -10.68 -23.50
CA ARG A 469 17.35 -10.58 -24.46
C ARG A 469 17.00 -9.75 -25.66
N VAL A 470 15.72 -9.70 -26.02
CA VAL A 470 15.22 -9.01 -27.20
C VAL A 470 14.03 -8.17 -26.78
N ASP A 471 14.07 -6.89 -27.13
CA ASP A 471 12.94 -5.97 -26.93
C ASP A 471 11.74 -6.44 -27.77
N PRO A 472 10.57 -6.64 -27.19
CA PRO A 472 9.43 -7.24 -27.87
C PRO A 472 8.81 -6.35 -28.96
N ARG A 473 9.04 -5.04 -28.94
CA ARG A 473 8.51 -4.09 -29.94
C ARG A 473 9.51 -3.81 -31.05
N SER A 474 10.76 -3.52 -30.70
CA SER A 474 11.79 -3.13 -31.68
C SER A 474 12.62 -4.29 -32.23
N GLY A 475 12.62 -5.44 -31.56
CA GLY A 475 13.51 -6.54 -31.88
C GLY A 475 14.99 -6.29 -31.52
N ALA A 476 15.30 -5.17 -30.89
CA ALA A 476 16.66 -4.81 -30.50
C ALA A 476 17.17 -5.72 -29.36
N ALA A 477 18.48 -5.97 -29.34
CA ALA A 477 19.10 -6.68 -28.22
C ALA A 477 19.04 -5.85 -26.92
N VAL A 478 18.66 -6.48 -25.82
CA VAL A 478 18.54 -5.86 -24.48
C VAL A 478 19.24 -6.75 -23.46
N ALA A 479 19.93 -6.14 -22.50
CA ALA A 479 20.54 -6.89 -21.41
C ALA A 479 19.49 -7.26 -20.33
N PRO A 480 19.55 -8.49 -19.79
CA PRO A 480 18.69 -8.89 -18.68
C PRO A 480 19.04 -8.11 -17.40
N VAL A 481 18.04 -7.94 -16.52
CA VAL A 481 18.23 -7.31 -15.22
C VAL A 481 18.50 -8.36 -14.13
N PRO A 482 19.19 -8.01 -13.02
CA PRO A 482 19.37 -8.93 -11.90
C PRO A 482 18.02 -9.28 -11.25
N ALA A 483 17.88 -10.53 -10.81
CA ALA A 483 16.64 -10.97 -10.19
C ALA A 483 16.38 -10.32 -8.80
N LEU A 484 17.45 -9.97 -8.06
CA LEU A 484 17.38 -9.30 -6.77
C LEU A 484 18.29 -8.06 -6.74
N VAL A 485 17.74 -6.94 -6.33
CA VAL A 485 18.45 -5.67 -6.09
C VAL A 485 18.59 -5.43 -4.59
N GLY A 486 19.75 -4.94 -4.16
CA GLY A 486 20.05 -4.66 -2.77
C GLY A 486 19.88 -3.18 -2.42
N THR A 487 19.55 -2.95 -1.15
CA THR A 487 19.52 -1.63 -0.53
C THR A 487 20.32 -1.66 0.77
N ARG A 488 21.00 -0.56 1.08
CA ARG A 488 21.67 -0.34 2.37
C ARG A 488 21.01 0.83 3.07
N GLY A 489 20.58 0.62 4.31
CA GLY A 489 19.97 1.64 5.14
C GLY A 489 20.79 1.93 6.40
N GLN A 490 20.85 3.20 6.78
CA GLN A 490 21.40 3.67 8.06
C GLN A 490 20.45 4.71 8.65
N GLU A 491 20.30 4.70 9.96
CA GLU A 491 19.38 5.59 10.66
C GLU A 491 19.92 5.96 12.04
N LEU A 492 19.79 7.24 12.39
CA LEU A 492 19.92 7.74 13.75
C LEU A 492 18.60 8.37 14.14
N GLY A 493 18.07 8.04 15.30
CA GLY A 493 16.78 8.55 15.70
C GLY A 493 16.59 8.74 17.18
N LEU A 494 15.57 9.50 17.52
CA LEU A 494 15.14 9.78 18.87
C LEU A 494 13.64 9.56 18.96
N GLN A 495 13.21 8.84 19.98
CA GLN A 495 11.81 8.79 20.42
C GLN A 495 11.75 9.31 21.85
N ALA A 496 10.85 10.25 22.10
CA ALA A 496 10.71 10.88 23.42
C ALA A 496 9.26 11.21 23.72
N MET A 497 8.92 11.21 25.00
CA MET A 497 7.65 11.76 25.50
C MET A 497 7.98 13.09 26.19
N TRP A 498 7.68 14.18 25.48
CA TRP A 498 7.91 15.54 26.01
C TRP A 498 6.57 16.17 26.38
N TRP A 499 6.59 17.24 27.19
CA TRP A 499 5.42 18.06 27.53
C TRP A 499 4.07 17.32 27.60
N ALA A 500 3.63 16.99 28.80
CA ALA A 500 2.32 16.39 29.05
C ALA A 500 2.02 15.13 28.20
N GLN A 501 3.02 14.27 28.00
CA GLN A 501 2.89 13.01 27.25
C GLN A 501 2.73 13.20 25.74
N ALA A 502 3.45 14.15 25.17
CA ALA A 502 3.50 14.37 23.72
C ALA A 502 4.57 13.47 23.07
N PRO A 503 4.19 12.37 22.40
CA PRO A 503 5.15 11.52 21.71
C PRO A 503 5.78 12.27 20.52
N THR A 504 7.10 12.26 20.51
CA THR A 504 7.94 12.90 19.48
C THR A 504 8.86 11.87 18.89
N THR A 505 8.99 11.87 17.56
CA THR A 505 10.00 11.09 16.85
C THR A 505 10.80 12.00 15.93
N LEU A 506 12.12 11.88 15.96
CA LEU A 506 13.03 12.54 15.04
C LEU A 506 13.96 11.49 14.46
N THR A 507 14.12 11.48 13.14
CA THR A 507 14.90 10.46 12.44
C THR A 507 15.75 11.07 11.32
N LEU A 508 17.06 10.89 11.38
CA LEU A 508 18.00 11.13 10.29
C LEU A 508 18.33 9.79 9.64
N TRP A 509 18.24 9.69 8.32
CA TRP A 509 18.44 8.42 7.65
C TRP A 509 19.14 8.58 6.30
N ARG A 510 19.75 7.48 5.84
CA ARG A 510 20.34 7.32 4.52
C ARG A 510 19.95 5.98 3.94
N LEU A 511 19.58 5.97 2.64
CA LEU A 511 19.36 4.78 1.84
C LEU A 511 20.23 4.84 0.57
N ASP A 512 20.99 3.80 0.30
CA ASP A 512 21.74 3.58 -0.94
C ASP A 512 21.10 2.38 -1.66
N VAL A 513 20.58 2.57 -2.88
CA VAL A 513 19.90 1.57 -3.69
C VAL A 513 20.79 1.19 -4.86
N GLU A 514 21.04 -0.11 -5.04
CA GLU A 514 21.92 -0.63 -6.11
C GLU A 514 21.37 -0.31 -7.52
N ALA A 515 20.03 -0.31 -7.67
CA ALA A 515 19.35 0.09 -8.91
C ALA A 515 17.93 0.56 -8.60
N GLU A 516 17.48 1.61 -9.30
CA GLU A 516 16.06 1.98 -9.34
C GLU A 516 15.27 0.94 -10.15
N ARG A 517 13.94 1.05 -10.14
CA ARG A 517 13.08 0.19 -10.97
C ARG A 517 13.54 0.18 -12.42
N VAL A 518 13.72 -0.99 -12.98
CA VAL A 518 14.36 -1.19 -14.29
C VAL A 518 13.45 -1.87 -15.33
N TYR A 519 12.35 -2.51 -14.92
CA TYR A 519 11.38 -3.11 -15.85
C TYR A 519 10.11 -2.28 -15.91
N ALA A 520 9.70 -1.92 -17.14
CA ALA A 520 8.46 -1.18 -17.40
C ALA A 520 7.39 -2.12 -17.97
N GLY A 521 6.36 -2.42 -17.18
CA GLY A 521 5.26 -3.29 -17.60
C GLY A 521 4.52 -2.76 -18.82
N ASP A 522 4.35 -1.45 -18.94
CA ASP A 522 3.66 -0.79 -20.05
C ASP A 522 4.42 -0.89 -21.38
N ALA A 523 5.74 -0.94 -21.32
CA ALA A 523 6.59 -1.13 -22.51
C ALA A 523 6.93 -2.60 -22.77
N GLY A 524 6.78 -3.46 -21.77
CA GLY A 524 7.19 -4.87 -21.84
C GLY A 524 8.70 -5.10 -21.90
N THR A 525 9.51 -4.08 -21.56
CA THR A 525 10.97 -4.07 -21.70
C THR A 525 11.65 -3.53 -20.45
N ALA A 526 12.98 -3.58 -20.40
CA ALA A 526 13.79 -3.06 -19.30
C ALA A 526 14.52 -1.78 -19.69
N PHE A 527 14.66 -0.87 -18.74
CA PHE A 527 15.50 0.32 -18.87
C PHE A 527 16.87 0.14 -18.21
N ALA A 528 17.79 1.04 -18.47
CA ALA A 528 19.11 1.04 -17.85
C ALA A 528 19.00 1.16 -16.32
N MET A 529 19.74 0.33 -15.62
CA MET A 529 19.85 0.38 -14.17
C MET A 529 20.61 1.64 -13.75
N ARG A 530 20.07 2.36 -12.77
CA ARG A 530 20.71 3.55 -12.20
C ARG A 530 20.77 3.44 -10.68
N PRO A 531 21.96 3.39 -10.08
CA PRO A 531 22.11 3.42 -8.63
C PRO A 531 21.77 4.79 -8.08
N SER A 532 21.21 4.80 -6.88
CA SER A 532 20.76 6.04 -6.25
C SER A 532 21.07 6.11 -4.75
N GLN A 533 21.10 7.33 -4.24
CA GLN A 533 21.28 7.63 -2.82
C GLN A 533 20.20 8.60 -2.37
N ARG A 534 19.72 8.39 -1.16
CA ARG A 534 18.79 9.27 -0.47
C ARG A 534 19.28 9.56 0.93
N VAL A 535 19.19 10.82 1.34
CA VAL A 535 19.42 11.26 2.73
C VAL A 535 18.22 12.09 3.14
N GLY A 536 17.72 11.89 4.35
CA GLY A 536 16.53 12.62 4.78
C GLY A 536 16.41 12.79 6.29
N LEU A 537 15.48 13.66 6.62
CA LEU A 537 15.02 13.97 7.97
C LEU A 537 13.53 13.72 8.04
N GLU A 538 13.07 13.01 9.03
CA GLU A 538 11.67 12.83 9.36
C GLU A 538 11.42 13.27 10.79
N TRP A 539 10.28 13.93 10.98
CA TRP A 539 9.82 14.39 12.29
C TRP A 539 8.33 14.10 12.44
N SER A 540 7.93 13.65 13.60
CA SER A 540 6.52 13.54 13.99
C SER A 540 6.33 13.94 15.44
N GLN A 541 5.18 14.55 15.71
CA GLN A 541 4.83 15.07 17.02
C GLN A 541 3.33 14.99 17.21
N ARG A 542 2.91 14.60 18.41
CA ARG A 542 1.51 14.69 18.85
C ARG A 542 1.43 15.60 20.07
N TRP A 543 0.53 16.57 20.03
CA TRP A 543 0.25 17.46 21.14
C TRP A 543 -1.17 17.29 21.66
N PRO A 544 -1.37 16.87 22.91
CA PRO A 544 -2.62 17.08 23.59
C PRO A 544 -2.75 18.60 23.91
N LEU A 545 -3.77 19.25 23.36
CA LEU A 545 -4.04 20.66 23.52
C LEU A 545 -5.23 20.84 24.49
N GLY A 546 -5.01 20.57 25.76
CA GLY A 546 -6.06 20.53 26.79
C GLY A 546 -6.82 19.20 26.78
N ARG A 547 -8.12 19.21 27.15
CA ARG A 547 -8.93 17.99 27.28
C ARG A 547 -9.56 17.54 25.98
N ASP A 548 -9.93 18.49 25.12
CA ASP A 548 -10.82 18.24 23.98
C ASP A 548 -10.10 18.33 22.64
N TRP A 549 -8.88 18.83 22.60
CA TRP A 549 -8.11 19.05 21.38
C TRP A 549 -6.85 18.22 21.31
N ARG A 550 -6.53 17.74 20.13
CA ARG A 550 -5.27 17.07 19.80
C ARG A 550 -4.77 17.55 18.45
N LEU A 551 -3.47 17.82 18.36
CA LEU A 551 -2.79 18.12 17.11
C LEU A 551 -1.73 17.04 16.87
N ASP A 552 -1.86 16.31 15.75
CA ASP A 552 -0.85 15.43 15.21
C ASP A 552 -0.18 16.14 14.03
N ALA A 553 1.14 16.23 14.01
CA ALA A 553 1.91 16.85 12.95
C ALA A 553 3.08 15.97 12.55
N HIS A 554 3.36 15.88 11.27
CA HIS A 554 4.58 15.26 10.79
C HIS A 554 5.09 15.91 9.49
N GLY A 555 6.38 15.79 9.28
CA GLY A 555 7.05 16.26 8.09
C GLY A 555 8.22 15.36 7.72
N ALA A 556 8.52 15.32 6.43
CA ALA A 556 9.67 14.62 5.88
C ALA A 556 10.35 15.47 4.80
N TRP A 557 11.68 15.49 4.84
CA TRP A 557 12.55 16.14 3.87
C TRP A 557 13.56 15.13 3.37
N THR A 558 13.70 15.02 2.05
CA THR A 558 14.57 14.04 1.40
C THR A 558 15.36 14.68 0.27
N ARG A 559 16.61 14.30 0.15
CA ARG A 559 17.48 14.65 -0.98
C ARG A 559 17.85 13.37 -1.75
N PRO A 560 17.03 12.97 -2.74
CA PRO A 560 17.31 11.83 -3.60
C PRO A 560 18.20 12.26 -4.77
N ARG A 561 19.16 11.39 -5.17
CA ARG A 561 20.00 11.60 -6.35
C ARG A 561 20.45 10.29 -6.95
N TYR A 562 20.62 10.26 -8.26
CA TYR A 562 21.40 9.22 -8.94
C TYR A 562 22.89 9.40 -8.61
N THR A 563 23.63 8.30 -8.50
CA THR A 563 25.06 8.32 -8.14
C THR A 563 26.00 8.06 -9.33
N ASP A 564 25.43 7.71 -10.48
CA ASP A 564 26.12 7.42 -11.75
C ASP A 564 26.12 8.59 -12.73
N ALA A 565 25.61 9.75 -12.33
CA ALA A 565 25.48 10.94 -13.15
C ALA A 565 26.10 12.18 -12.49
N PRO A 566 26.51 13.16 -13.30
CA PRO A 566 26.96 14.47 -12.78
C PRO A 566 25.79 15.17 -12.05
N ALA A 567 26.12 16.09 -11.17
CA ALA A 567 25.16 16.73 -10.25
C ALA A 567 23.96 17.37 -10.98
N GLN A 568 24.18 17.91 -12.19
CA GLN A 568 23.17 18.57 -13.02
C GLN A 568 22.16 17.59 -13.69
N ASP A 569 22.45 16.27 -13.68
CA ASP A 569 21.59 15.22 -14.27
C ASP A 569 21.33 14.08 -13.28
N SER A 570 21.33 14.40 -11.99
CA SER A 570 21.24 13.42 -10.92
C SER A 570 19.90 13.40 -10.18
N ALA A 571 18.92 14.19 -10.58
CA ALA A 571 17.63 14.22 -9.94
C ALA A 571 16.88 12.90 -10.17
N VAL A 572 16.39 12.28 -9.10
CA VAL A 572 15.52 11.10 -9.20
C VAL A 572 14.11 11.54 -9.55
N VAL A 573 13.65 11.09 -10.70
CA VAL A 573 12.35 11.50 -11.26
C VAL A 573 11.19 11.05 -10.36
N ASN A 574 10.22 11.93 -10.16
CA ASN A 574 9.03 11.73 -9.31
C ASN A 574 9.34 11.40 -7.84
N ALA A 575 10.54 11.62 -7.34
CA ALA A 575 10.86 11.47 -5.95
C ALA A 575 10.28 12.59 -5.11
N VAL A 576 9.45 12.28 -4.12
CA VAL A 576 8.90 13.26 -3.16
C VAL A 576 10.02 13.75 -2.25
N GLN A 577 10.36 15.04 -2.35
CA GLN A 577 11.44 15.66 -1.58
C GLN A 577 10.95 16.30 -0.28
N GLN A 578 9.70 16.74 -0.25
CA GLN A 578 9.11 17.40 0.92
C GLN A 578 7.66 16.98 1.06
N MET A 579 7.28 16.66 2.27
CA MET A 579 5.88 16.46 2.63
C MET A 579 5.62 16.94 4.05
N GLY A 580 4.39 17.37 4.30
CA GLY A 580 3.91 17.76 5.62
C GLY A 580 2.44 17.44 5.80
N ARG A 581 2.05 17.09 7.01
CA ARG A 581 0.66 16.87 7.39
C ARG A 581 0.39 17.42 8.78
N LEU A 582 -0.77 18.06 8.93
CA LEU A 582 -1.32 18.51 10.21
C LEU A 582 -2.72 17.94 10.35
N HIS A 583 -2.98 17.26 11.45
CA HIS A 583 -4.28 16.72 11.79
C HIS A 583 -4.73 17.27 13.13
N LEU A 584 -5.63 18.25 13.09
CA LEU A 584 -6.23 18.86 14.29
C LEU A 584 -7.55 18.18 14.56
N GLN A 585 -7.69 17.65 15.74
CA GLN A 585 -8.86 16.93 16.22
C GLN A 585 -9.47 17.63 17.43
N TRP A 586 -10.79 17.75 17.40
CA TRP A 586 -11.61 18.21 18.51
C TRP A 586 -12.63 17.14 18.88
N GLN A 587 -12.77 16.90 20.16
CA GLN A 587 -13.75 15.98 20.72
C GLN A 587 -14.44 16.66 21.90
N ALA A 588 -15.68 17.13 21.68
CA ALA A 588 -16.47 17.75 22.74
C ALA A 588 -16.82 16.74 23.84
N PRO A 589 -17.00 17.19 25.07
CA PRO A 589 -17.70 16.42 26.08
C PRO A 589 -19.15 16.16 25.62
N GLY A 590 -19.41 14.98 25.05
CA GLY A 590 -20.72 14.63 24.53
C GLY A 590 -20.69 14.00 23.16
N ALA A 591 -21.64 14.38 22.27
CA ALA A 591 -21.94 13.67 21.05
C ALA A 591 -21.13 14.11 19.83
N TRP A 592 -20.43 15.25 19.86
CA TRP A 592 -19.81 15.86 18.71
C TRP A 592 -18.29 15.67 18.68
N SER A 593 -17.74 15.43 17.51
CA SER A 593 -16.32 15.53 17.23
C SER A 593 -16.07 16.13 15.85
N ALA A 594 -14.91 16.75 15.66
CA ALA A 594 -14.48 17.29 14.39
C ALA A 594 -12.99 17.01 14.18
N ALA A 595 -12.58 16.91 12.93
CA ALA A 595 -11.18 16.79 12.54
C ALA A 595 -10.90 17.61 11.28
N LEU A 596 -9.80 18.36 11.30
CA LEU A 596 -9.27 19.11 10.16
C LEU A 596 -7.92 18.48 9.77
N ASP A 597 -7.79 18.07 8.52
CA ASP A 597 -6.60 17.41 8.00
C ASP A 597 -6.02 18.23 6.85
N TRP A 598 -4.82 18.79 7.05
CA TRP A 598 -4.07 19.50 6.03
C TRP A 598 -2.89 18.64 5.57
N ARG A 599 -2.73 18.49 4.26
CA ARG A 599 -1.68 17.74 3.58
C ARG A 599 -0.95 18.66 2.60
N HIS A 600 0.36 18.56 2.57
CA HIS A 600 1.23 19.22 1.62
C HIS A 600 2.24 18.24 1.02
N VAL A 601 2.39 18.24 -0.29
CA VAL A 601 3.45 17.55 -1.02
C VAL A 601 4.15 18.58 -1.89
N GLY A 602 5.46 18.73 -1.71
CA GLY A 602 6.27 19.68 -2.45
C GLY A 602 6.43 19.31 -3.94
N PRO A 603 6.95 20.22 -4.76
CA PRO A 603 7.21 19.96 -6.18
C PRO A 603 8.26 18.84 -6.34
N THR A 604 8.08 17.95 -7.33
CA THR A 604 9.02 16.88 -7.68
C THR A 604 9.71 17.16 -9.01
N ALA A 605 10.93 16.66 -9.19
CA ALA A 605 11.58 16.67 -10.50
C ALA A 605 10.87 15.71 -11.45
N LEU A 606 10.55 16.15 -12.66
CA LEU A 606 9.94 15.31 -13.71
C LEU A 606 10.95 14.90 -14.78
N THR A 607 12.17 15.49 -14.72
CA THR A 607 13.33 15.14 -15.57
C THR A 607 14.58 14.99 -14.70
N SER A 608 15.56 14.20 -15.13
CA SER A 608 16.79 13.95 -14.37
C SER A 608 17.70 15.18 -14.25
N ASP A 609 17.62 16.10 -15.20
CA ASP A 609 18.28 17.41 -15.16
C ASP A 609 17.54 18.45 -14.30
N ASN A 610 16.36 18.06 -13.75
CA ASN A 610 15.51 18.91 -12.92
C ASN A 610 15.01 20.20 -13.63
N SER A 611 15.04 20.24 -14.97
CA SER A 611 14.56 21.40 -15.75
C SER A 611 13.04 21.52 -15.75
N VAL A 612 12.33 20.38 -15.59
CA VAL A 612 10.86 20.33 -15.49
C VAL A 612 10.47 19.81 -14.11
N ARG A 613 9.54 20.50 -13.45
CA ARG A 613 9.03 20.14 -12.13
C ARG A 613 7.51 20.11 -12.09
N SER A 614 6.95 19.25 -11.26
CA SER A 614 5.53 19.30 -10.91
C SER A 614 5.20 20.54 -10.08
N ALA A 615 3.94 20.92 -10.04
CA ALA A 615 3.42 21.84 -9.03
C ALA A 615 3.35 21.15 -7.66
N ALA A 616 3.40 21.93 -6.57
CA ALA A 616 3.08 21.43 -5.24
C ALA A 616 1.60 21.08 -5.15
N SER A 617 1.29 20.00 -4.39
CA SER A 617 -0.09 19.58 -4.09
C SER A 617 -0.45 19.88 -2.64
N GLN A 618 -1.64 20.45 -2.42
CA GLN A 618 -2.17 20.70 -1.08
C GLN A 618 -3.64 20.34 -1.01
N SER A 619 -4.04 19.72 0.07
CA SER A 619 -5.44 19.46 0.39
C SER A 619 -5.76 19.82 1.83
N LEU A 620 -6.99 20.26 2.06
CA LEU A 620 -7.55 20.49 3.39
C LEU A 620 -8.88 19.77 3.45
N ASN A 621 -9.02 18.84 4.38
CA ASN A 621 -10.22 18.03 4.55
C ASN A 621 -10.84 18.32 5.94
N LEU A 622 -12.16 18.30 6.01
CA LEU A 622 -12.92 18.46 7.25
C LEU A 622 -13.79 17.23 7.47
N ARG A 623 -13.80 16.68 8.67
CA ARG A 623 -14.79 15.71 9.15
C ARG A 623 -15.54 16.30 10.34
N VAL A 624 -16.84 16.15 10.35
CA VAL A 624 -17.69 16.41 11.52
C VAL A 624 -18.49 15.14 11.81
N GLN A 625 -18.52 14.72 13.05
CA GLN A 625 -19.25 13.52 13.47
C GLN A 625 -20.16 13.85 14.64
N GLN A 626 -21.33 13.22 14.64
CA GLN A 626 -22.29 13.28 15.73
C GLN A 626 -22.71 11.87 16.15
N ARG A 627 -22.50 11.51 17.38
CA ARG A 627 -23.10 10.33 17.98
C ARG A 627 -24.54 10.66 18.38
N THR A 628 -25.48 10.33 17.50
CA THR A 628 -26.90 10.65 17.69
C THR A 628 -27.54 9.78 18.77
N THR A 629 -27.14 8.50 18.81
CA THR A 629 -27.48 7.54 19.88
C THR A 629 -26.24 6.74 20.25
N PRO A 630 -26.23 5.93 21.32
CA PRO A 630 -25.12 5.03 21.62
C PRO A 630 -24.75 4.09 20.46
N GLN A 631 -25.70 3.81 19.56
CA GLN A 631 -25.54 2.91 18.42
C GLN A 631 -25.34 3.64 17.10
N LEU A 632 -25.83 4.88 16.92
CA LEU A 632 -25.83 5.59 15.64
C LEU A 632 -24.85 6.76 15.65
N THR A 633 -23.89 6.73 14.74
CA THR A 633 -22.98 7.84 14.46
C THR A 633 -23.22 8.33 13.03
N LEU A 634 -23.45 9.64 12.88
CA LEU A 634 -23.50 10.32 11.60
C LEU A 634 -22.18 11.07 11.38
N SER A 635 -21.64 11.02 10.16
CA SER A 635 -20.40 11.70 9.81
C SER A 635 -20.58 12.44 8.49
N LEU A 636 -20.10 13.69 8.44
CA LEU A 636 -19.95 14.47 7.22
C LEU A 636 -18.47 14.68 6.95
N ASP A 637 -17.97 14.20 5.83
CA ASP A 637 -16.66 14.50 5.29
C ASP A 637 -16.77 15.54 4.17
N VAL A 638 -15.95 16.58 4.23
CA VAL A 638 -15.74 17.53 3.15
C VAL A 638 -14.28 17.44 2.73
N LEU A 639 -14.05 16.87 1.57
CA LEU A 639 -12.72 16.68 0.98
C LEU A 639 -12.37 17.90 0.12
N ASN A 640 -11.08 18.27 0.10
CA ASN A 640 -10.58 19.47 -0.58
C ASN A 640 -11.44 20.72 -0.27
N LEU A 641 -11.64 21.02 1.01
CA LEU A 641 -12.50 22.09 1.53
C LEU A 641 -12.21 23.44 0.84
N ALA A 642 -10.95 23.74 0.55
CA ALA A 642 -10.52 24.96 -0.10
C ALA A 642 -10.74 24.96 -1.63
N ASN A 643 -11.23 23.86 -2.21
CA ASN A 643 -11.44 23.65 -3.65
C ASN A 643 -10.23 24.01 -4.52
N ARG A 644 -9.02 23.64 -4.06
CA ARG A 644 -7.80 23.92 -4.82
C ARG A 644 -7.67 22.98 -6.02
N PRO A 645 -7.37 23.49 -7.22
CA PRO A 645 -7.21 22.68 -8.42
C PRO A 645 -5.81 22.04 -8.45
N THR A 646 -5.50 21.15 -7.51
CA THR A 646 -4.23 20.42 -7.43
C THR A 646 -4.25 19.16 -8.29
N SER A 647 -3.09 18.54 -8.47
CA SER A 647 -2.97 17.24 -9.11
C SER A 647 -2.58 16.17 -8.09
N GLU A 648 -3.06 14.95 -8.28
CA GLU A 648 -2.62 13.77 -7.51
C GLU A 648 -1.16 13.47 -7.85
N ILE A 649 -0.82 13.48 -9.16
CA ILE A 649 0.52 13.25 -9.69
C ILE A 649 0.70 13.92 -11.05
N ALA A 650 1.95 14.12 -11.46
CA ALA A 650 2.34 14.61 -12.76
C ALA A 650 3.54 13.83 -13.31
N TYR A 651 3.62 13.72 -14.63
CA TYR A 651 4.69 13.08 -15.39
C TYR A 651 5.15 13.99 -16.53
N PHE A 652 6.35 13.80 -17.06
CA PHE A 652 6.83 14.47 -18.25
C PHE A 652 7.22 13.45 -19.30
N TYR A 653 6.49 13.44 -20.41
CA TYR A 653 6.74 12.54 -21.53
C TYR A 653 6.17 13.12 -22.84
N THR A 654 6.54 12.51 -23.97
CA THR A 654 6.03 12.87 -25.29
C THR A 654 4.70 12.15 -25.55
N SER A 655 3.68 12.92 -25.94
CA SER A 655 2.41 12.40 -26.44
C SER A 655 2.01 13.13 -27.70
N ARG A 656 1.07 12.56 -28.46
CA ARG A 656 0.57 13.17 -29.70
C ARG A 656 -0.96 13.12 -29.73
N LEU A 657 -1.54 14.29 -29.95
CA LEU A 657 -2.96 14.43 -30.24
C LEU A 657 -3.20 14.53 -31.75
N PRO A 658 -4.39 14.19 -32.28
CA PRO A 658 -4.75 14.40 -33.67
C PRO A 658 -4.53 15.87 -34.12
N GLY A 659 -3.78 16.05 -35.20
CA GLY A 659 -3.41 17.38 -35.73
C GLY A 659 -2.05 17.87 -35.24
N GLU A 660 -1.40 17.25 -34.28
CA GLU A 660 -0.05 17.58 -33.81
C GLU A 660 1.04 16.96 -34.70
N PRO A 661 2.30 17.46 -34.64
CA PRO A 661 3.44 16.92 -35.40
C PRO A 661 3.60 15.40 -35.15
N GLN A 662 4.08 14.67 -36.15
CA GLN A 662 4.26 13.21 -36.03
C GLN A 662 5.25 12.81 -34.92
N ALA A 663 6.25 13.65 -34.63
CA ALA A 663 7.19 13.45 -33.53
C ALA A 663 6.56 13.59 -32.13
N GLY A 664 5.30 14.04 -32.06
CA GLY A 664 4.63 14.36 -30.80
C GLY A 664 5.13 15.64 -30.15
N VAL A 665 4.61 15.93 -28.96
CA VAL A 665 4.96 17.07 -28.13
C VAL A 665 5.34 16.58 -26.74
N ALA A 666 6.54 16.91 -26.27
CA ALA A 666 6.97 16.67 -24.92
C ALA A 666 6.27 17.67 -23.97
N ASP A 667 5.57 17.19 -22.97
CA ASP A 667 4.74 18.01 -22.09
C ASP A 667 4.57 17.37 -20.70
N VAL A 668 4.11 18.18 -19.75
CA VAL A 668 3.65 17.69 -18.47
C VAL A 668 2.26 17.08 -18.62
N HIS A 669 2.10 15.85 -18.15
CA HIS A 669 0.83 15.15 -18.09
C HIS A 669 0.43 15.02 -16.62
N LEU A 670 -0.76 15.42 -16.27
CA LEU A 670 -1.22 15.43 -14.89
C LEU A 670 -2.53 14.67 -14.71
N HIS A 671 -2.63 13.94 -13.60
CA HIS A 671 -3.88 13.38 -13.12
C HIS A 671 -4.47 14.31 -12.06
N PRO A 672 -5.66 14.91 -12.30
CA PRO A 672 -6.26 15.88 -11.37
C PRO A 672 -6.65 15.24 -10.05
N ALA A 673 -6.44 15.97 -8.95
CA ALA A 673 -7.07 15.62 -7.68
C ALA A 673 -8.58 15.94 -7.73
N LEU A 674 -9.34 15.29 -6.84
CA LEU A 674 -10.78 15.55 -6.73
C LEU A 674 -11.05 17.03 -6.39
N PRO A 675 -12.11 17.63 -6.94
CA PRO A 675 -12.61 18.94 -6.52
C PRO A 675 -13.15 18.83 -5.08
N ARG A 676 -13.55 19.97 -4.51
CA ARG A 676 -14.28 19.91 -3.23
C ARG A 676 -15.48 18.98 -3.37
N SER A 677 -15.51 17.97 -2.51
CA SER A 677 -16.56 16.95 -2.52
C SER A 677 -16.99 16.62 -1.10
N TRP A 678 -18.21 16.17 -0.95
CA TRP A 678 -18.78 15.79 0.33
C TRP A 678 -19.17 14.31 0.35
N ARG A 679 -19.15 13.72 1.56
CA ARG A 679 -19.65 12.38 1.83
C ARG A 679 -20.38 12.38 3.16
N LEU A 680 -21.59 11.87 3.19
CA LEU A 680 -22.37 11.60 4.39
C LEU A 680 -22.30 10.10 4.70
N THR A 681 -22.06 9.76 5.96
CA THR A 681 -22.00 8.37 6.42
C THR A 681 -22.86 8.18 7.65
N ALA A 682 -23.71 7.17 7.65
CA ALA A 682 -24.40 6.66 8.81
C ALA A 682 -23.77 5.31 9.21
N ARG A 683 -23.27 5.23 10.42
CA ARG A 683 -22.74 4.02 11.04
C ARG A 683 -23.64 3.60 12.20
N TYR A 684 -24.11 2.37 12.14
CA TYR A 684 -24.92 1.77 13.19
C TYR A 684 -24.22 0.54 13.77
N ASP A 685 -23.91 0.60 15.07
CA ASP A 685 -23.32 -0.48 15.88
C ASP A 685 -24.44 -1.04 16.77
N HIS A 686 -24.99 -2.23 16.42
CA HIS A 686 -26.21 -2.82 17.03
C HIS A 686 -25.98 -3.36 18.42
#